data_cda6d3d3ba7ca4a2948801130ec32ee2
#
_entry.id   cda6d3d3ba7ca4a2948801130ec32ee2
#
_cell.length_a   1.000
_cell.length_b   1.000
_cell.length_c   1.000
_cell.angle_alpha   90.00
_cell.angle_beta   90.00
_cell.angle_gamma   90.00
#
_symmetry.space_group_name_H-M   'P 1'
#
loop_
_entity.id
_entity.type
_entity.pdbx_description
1 polymer ?
#
loop_
_entity_poly.entity_id
_entity_poly.type
_entity_poly.pdbx_seq_one_letter_code
_entity_poly.pdbx_strand_id
1 'polypeptide(L)'
;MISFGKWPRVLFASVLAMALWTFISVNTNIFSVDGKFDGFMYFASYILVIGVWALVAVKINVSDKFYKAISIFIFALTPFFCMQVAMILSGAAEYSFGIYFINIMFYVAIMAIIFAITRTMKWTAIVTNLVAYLFNLSSFVVNILRGTPLIPSDFLAIGTAAQVAENYTFQLRYPIVVATVIVVLVITLIAKFSFKPQFKNKNLIFSLSGGAVALAFIITMSCIDFTNSSMDVYDQYHANNTHGSLYSFYINVRKMMLSKPKGYKEEDAQALLSNADSEEQTTVDKEEMPNIIAIMNESFADLNVVGDLQTSEDYMPFIHSMTKNTIKGQLLVSPFGGYTCNTEFEFLTGLSMGVLPRGSVPYLQYVSKQYPFSLPSHLDELGYKSVAVHPYLGRCWNRQKIYELMGFDEFISFDNIKKYMDEDDIEYVRHYVSDRTSFKLVTDQLENKKPGEKMFLFNVTMQNHGGYTYDGGEFPTVTISNLQGHYKEAEQYLSLIKESDKAFEELVRYLKNYDEPTIVVMFGDHQPAVEQEFYEELYGKSLSKLSTEELQQRYKIPFVIWANYDIESQDDLKTSPNYLSDLLLDTANVPKNEIENFTSEVRNDVPQINAMGHYDSDGNWVSRDEDTSNALDKYEAVEYYMLTRKENKDDKK
;
A
#
# COMPACT_ATOMS: atom_id res chain seq x y z
N MET A 1 2.71 42.44 34.20
CA MET A 1 3.64 43.36 33.54
C MET A 1 4.43 42.61 32.50
N ILE A 2 4.50 43.09 31.29
CA ILE A 2 5.23 42.45 30.20
C ILE A 2 6.62 43.08 30.12
N SER A 3 7.69 42.23 30.04
CA SER A 3 9.07 42.67 29.87
C SER A 3 9.83 41.73 28.97
N PHE A 4 10.90 42.17 28.34
CA PHE A 4 11.76 41.27 27.60
C PHE A 4 12.55 40.33 28.50
N GLY A 5 12.81 39.13 28.03
CA GLY A 5 13.71 38.18 28.71
C GLY A 5 15.16 38.66 28.72
N LYS A 6 16.05 37.90 29.39
CA LYS A 6 17.50 38.16 29.35
C LYS A 6 18.00 38.03 27.90
N TRP A 7 19.03 38.79 27.54
CA TRP A 7 19.59 38.85 26.19
C TRP A 7 19.82 37.48 25.50
N PRO A 8 20.37 36.43 26.13
CA PRO A 8 20.52 35.13 25.49
C PRO A 8 19.18 34.49 25.03
N ARG A 9 18.11 34.73 25.79
CA ARG A 9 16.79 34.21 25.48
C ARG A 9 16.16 34.97 24.29
N VAL A 10 16.33 36.29 24.23
CA VAL A 10 15.86 37.10 23.11
C VAL A 10 16.64 36.75 21.85
N LEU A 11 17.96 36.55 21.96
CA LEU A 11 18.79 36.11 20.85
C LEU A 11 18.35 34.74 20.31
N PHE A 12 18.12 33.76 21.20
CA PHE A 12 17.59 32.45 20.79
C PHE A 12 16.23 32.54 20.07
N ALA A 13 15.31 33.35 20.63
CA ALA A 13 14.03 33.61 20.01
C ALA A 13 14.18 34.20 18.59
N SER A 14 15.10 35.15 18.43
CA SER A 14 15.35 35.81 17.13
C SER A 14 15.95 34.83 16.12
N VAL A 15 16.91 34.00 16.53
CA VAL A 15 17.50 32.96 15.67
C VAL A 15 16.45 31.96 15.23
N LEU A 16 15.61 31.47 16.14
CA LEU A 16 14.53 30.53 15.83
C LEU A 16 13.51 31.16 14.87
N ALA A 17 13.07 32.38 15.14
CA ALA A 17 12.12 33.09 14.29
C ALA A 17 12.71 33.36 12.90
N MET A 18 13.98 33.75 12.82
CA MET A 18 14.68 33.94 11.55
C MET A 18 14.78 32.64 10.75
N ALA A 19 15.13 31.54 11.41
CA ALA A 19 15.20 30.22 10.75
C ALA A 19 13.84 29.82 10.16
N LEU A 20 12.76 29.94 10.92
CA LEU A 20 11.40 29.68 10.43
C LEU A 20 11.00 30.63 9.32
N TRP A 21 11.30 31.92 9.46
CA TRP A 21 11.03 32.95 8.44
C TRP A 21 11.76 32.67 7.13
N THR A 22 13.06 32.38 7.22
CA THR A 22 13.89 32.05 6.05
C THR A 22 13.36 30.80 5.35
N PHE A 23 13.02 29.76 6.12
CA PHE A 23 12.46 28.52 5.60
C PHE A 23 11.15 28.77 4.81
N ILE A 24 10.22 29.56 5.34
CA ILE A 24 8.98 29.93 4.67
C ILE A 24 9.26 30.79 3.42
N SER A 25 10.19 31.76 3.52
CA SER A 25 10.48 32.69 2.42
C SER A 25 11.18 32.04 1.22
N VAL A 26 12.04 31.05 1.47
CA VAL A 26 12.76 30.35 0.40
C VAL A 26 11.85 29.34 -0.30
N ASN A 27 10.87 28.80 0.41
CA ASN A 27 9.98 27.74 -0.10
C ASN A 27 8.58 28.28 -0.44
N THR A 28 8.47 29.44 -1.09
CA THR A 28 7.17 30.07 -1.42
C THR A 28 6.28 29.21 -2.30
N ASN A 29 6.86 28.33 -3.11
CA ASN A 29 6.12 27.44 -4.01
C ASN A 29 5.18 26.47 -3.27
N ILE A 30 5.46 26.18 -1.98
CA ILE A 30 4.62 25.33 -1.14
C ILE A 30 3.23 25.92 -0.86
N PHE A 31 3.07 27.24 -1.02
CA PHE A 31 1.80 27.94 -0.84
C PHE A 31 1.03 28.12 -2.17
N SER A 32 1.38 27.37 -3.19
CA SER A 32 0.62 27.30 -4.44
C SER A 32 -0.34 26.12 -4.40
N VAL A 33 -1.64 26.39 -4.47
CA VAL A 33 -2.71 25.39 -4.55
C VAL A 33 -3.36 25.56 -5.92
N ASP A 34 -3.46 24.51 -6.72
CA ASP A 34 -4.00 24.53 -8.09
C ASP A 34 -3.38 25.62 -8.98
N GLY A 35 -2.08 25.81 -8.87
CA GLY A 35 -1.36 26.85 -9.60
C GLY A 35 -1.63 28.28 -9.14
N LYS A 36 -2.43 28.48 -8.10
CA LYS A 36 -2.75 29.79 -7.51
C LYS A 36 -2.05 29.94 -6.17
N PHE A 37 -1.41 31.10 -5.96
CA PHE A 37 -0.72 31.42 -4.71
C PHE A 37 -1.73 31.71 -3.59
N ASP A 38 -1.67 30.93 -2.50
CA ASP A 38 -2.46 31.17 -1.27
C ASP A 38 -1.78 32.19 -0.37
N GLY A 39 -2.03 33.46 -0.67
CA GLY A 39 -1.48 34.58 0.10
C GLY A 39 -1.94 34.61 1.56
N PHE A 40 -3.16 34.13 1.87
CA PHE A 40 -3.68 34.11 3.23
C PHE A 40 -2.88 33.14 4.10
N MET A 41 -2.70 31.89 3.68
CA MET A 41 -1.94 30.88 4.42
C MET A 41 -0.46 31.25 4.52
N TYR A 42 0.11 31.85 3.48
CA TYR A 42 1.47 32.39 3.50
C TYR A 42 1.66 33.43 4.60
N PHE A 43 0.83 34.45 4.67
CA PHE A 43 0.90 35.48 5.70
C PHE A 43 0.53 34.95 7.10
N ALA A 44 -0.44 34.04 7.21
CA ALA A 44 -0.77 33.40 8.48
C ALA A 44 0.44 32.68 9.10
N SER A 45 1.27 32.03 8.28
CA SER A 45 2.51 31.41 8.74
C SER A 45 3.50 32.40 9.37
N TYR A 46 3.62 33.61 8.84
CA TYR A 46 4.45 34.67 9.45
C TYR A 46 3.89 35.16 10.77
N ILE A 47 2.55 35.26 10.90
CA ILE A 47 1.93 35.62 12.17
C ILE A 47 2.26 34.57 13.24
N LEU A 48 2.25 33.28 12.89
CA LEU A 48 2.66 32.21 13.80
C LEU A 48 4.15 32.30 14.17
N VAL A 49 5.04 32.65 13.21
CA VAL A 49 6.46 32.86 13.47
C VAL A 49 6.69 34.02 14.47
N ILE A 50 5.97 35.12 14.28
CA ILE A 50 5.99 36.27 15.21
C ILE A 50 5.47 35.84 16.59
N GLY A 51 4.42 35.01 16.65
CA GLY A 51 3.90 34.43 17.89
C GLY A 51 4.93 33.58 18.64
N VAL A 52 5.65 32.71 17.91
CA VAL A 52 6.76 31.91 18.48
C VAL A 52 7.85 32.81 19.06
N TRP A 53 8.29 33.84 18.29
CA TRP A 53 9.26 34.80 18.76
C TRP A 53 8.79 35.50 20.04
N ALA A 54 7.58 36.06 20.04
CA ALA A 54 7.02 36.77 21.18
C ALA A 54 6.91 35.87 22.42
N LEU A 55 6.47 34.63 22.26
CA LEU A 55 6.38 33.68 23.38
C LEU A 55 7.72 33.34 23.95
N VAL A 56 8.78 33.25 23.16
CA VAL A 56 10.13 32.96 23.65
C VAL A 56 10.81 34.20 24.23
N ALA A 57 10.76 35.33 23.53
CA ALA A 57 11.49 36.55 23.87
C ALA A 57 10.87 37.28 25.09
N VAL A 58 9.55 37.28 25.21
CA VAL A 58 8.84 38.07 26.21
C VAL A 58 8.70 37.30 27.54
N LYS A 59 8.91 37.97 28.65
CA LYS A 59 8.62 37.50 30.01
C LYS A 59 7.29 38.10 30.47
N ILE A 60 6.35 37.25 30.82
CA ILE A 60 5.06 37.66 31.36
C ILE A 60 5.06 37.45 32.85
N ASN A 61 4.96 38.52 33.61
CA ASN A 61 4.85 38.46 35.08
C ASN A 61 3.37 38.51 35.42
N VAL A 62 2.80 37.38 35.77
CA VAL A 62 1.43 37.19 36.22
C VAL A 62 1.42 36.62 37.65
N SER A 63 0.31 36.72 38.35
CA SER A 63 0.17 36.10 39.67
C SER A 63 0.31 34.58 39.60
N ASP A 64 0.81 33.95 40.65
CA ASP A 64 0.97 32.49 40.73
C ASP A 64 -0.35 31.73 40.48
N LYS A 65 -1.47 32.28 40.96
CA LYS A 65 -2.80 31.68 40.72
C LYS A 65 -3.15 31.67 39.24
N PHE A 66 -2.92 32.79 38.55
CA PHE A 66 -3.19 32.91 37.11
C PHE A 66 -2.24 32.06 36.30
N TYR A 67 -0.95 31.99 36.68
CA TYR A 67 0.03 31.13 36.03
C TYR A 67 -0.36 29.64 36.11
N LYS A 68 -0.81 29.18 37.29
CA LYS A 68 -1.31 27.81 37.50
C LYS A 68 -2.55 27.55 36.68
N ALA A 69 -3.51 28.47 36.64
CA ALA A 69 -4.74 28.34 35.86
C ALA A 69 -4.45 28.19 34.35
N ILE A 70 -3.58 29.05 33.82
CA ILE A 70 -3.14 28.98 32.43
C ILE A 70 -2.45 27.64 32.14
N SER A 71 -1.55 27.18 33.01
CA SER A 71 -0.81 25.92 32.84
C SER A 71 -1.78 24.72 32.77
N ILE A 72 -2.78 24.67 33.64
CA ILE A 72 -3.82 23.62 33.66
C ILE A 72 -4.67 23.72 32.41
N PHE A 73 -5.04 24.93 32.00
CA PHE A 73 -5.88 25.16 30.79
C PHE A 73 -5.15 24.70 29.52
N ILE A 74 -3.87 25.08 29.35
CA ILE A 74 -3.07 24.64 28.19
C ILE A 74 -2.91 23.11 28.20
N PHE A 75 -2.68 22.51 29.37
CA PHE A 75 -2.60 21.06 29.50
C PHE A 75 -3.91 20.38 29.10
N ALA A 76 -5.05 20.88 29.56
CA ALA A 76 -6.36 20.35 29.19
C ALA A 76 -6.69 20.51 27.70
N LEU A 77 -6.17 21.55 27.05
CA LEU A 77 -6.34 21.79 25.60
C LEU A 77 -5.37 20.99 24.72
N THR A 78 -4.41 20.26 25.29
CA THR A 78 -3.43 19.49 24.50
C THR A 78 -4.10 18.56 23.49
N PRO A 79 -5.11 17.73 23.83
CA PRO A 79 -5.79 16.87 22.84
C PRO A 79 -6.45 17.64 21.72
N PHE A 80 -7.00 18.82 22.02
CA PHE A 80 -7.58 19.71 21.01
C PHE A 80 -6.53 20.21 20.02
N PHE A 81 -5.36 20.65 20.50
CA PHE A 81 -4.26 21.06 19.61
C PHE A 81 -3.76 19.90 18.74
N CYS A 82 -3.65 18.70 19.29
CA CYS A 82 -3.30 17.52 18.52
C CYS A 82 -4.31 17.26 17.40
N MET A 83 -5.61 17.41 17.69
CA MET A 83 -6.68 17.26 16.69
C MET A 83 -6.59 18.30 15.58
N GLN A 84 -6.31 19.59 15.91
CA GLN A 84 -6.14 20.63 14.89
C GLN A 84 -4.97 20.31 13.93
N VAL A 85 -3.84 19.83 14.48
CA VAL A 85 -2.69 19.40 13.68
C VAL A 85 -3.08 18.24 12.76
N ALA A 86 -3.84 17.26 13.26
CA ALA A 86 -4.34 16.16 12.48
C ALA A 86 -5.23 16.63 11.30
N MET A 87 -6.16 17.54 11.56
CA MET A 87 -7.04 18.10 10.52
C MET A 87 -6.27 18.85 9.43
N ILE A 88 -5.27 19.64 9.80
CA ILE A 88 -4.41 20.35 8.83
C ILE A 88 -3.66 19.37 7.93
N LEU A 89 -3.09 18.30 8.51
CA LEU A 89 -2.32 17.32 7.76
C LEU A 89 -3.21 16.34 6.98
N SER A 90 -4.42 16.01 7.44
CA SER A 90 -5.34 15.16 6.66
C SER A 90 -6.06 15.90 5.53
N GLY A 91 -6.09 17.23 5.55
CA GLY A 91 -6.88 18.03 4.61
C GLY A 91 -8.39 17.99 4.88
N ALA A 92 -8.83 17.37 5.98
CA ALA A 92 -10.24 17.26 6.32
C ALA A 92 -10.82 18.61 6.73
N ALA A 93 -11.84 19.08 5.99
CA ALA A 93 -12.47 20.36 6.25
C ALA A 93 -13.35 20.34 7.51
N GLU A 94 -14.14 19.28 7.69
CA GLU A 94 -15.08 19.16 8.80
C GLU A 94 -15.30 17.69 9.20
N TYR A 95 -15.39 17.44 10.52
CA TYR A 95 -15.86 16.16 11.06
C TYR A 95 -17.20 16.33 11.74
N SER A 96 -18.05 15.31 11.74
CA SER A 96 -19.22 15.27 12.61
C SER A 96 -18.79 15.37 14.07
N PHE A 97 -19.65 15.94 14.93
CA PHE A 97 -19.34 16.12 16.36
C PHE A 97 -18.91 14.80 17.02
N GLY A 98 -19.58 13.69 16.70
CA GLY A 98 -19.23 12.37 17.26
C GLY A 98 -17.83 11.91 16.87
N ILE A 99 -17.49 12.02 15.61
CA ILE A 99 -16.17 11.66 15.08
C ILE A 99 -15.05 12.54 15.67
N TYR A 100 -15.31 13.85 15.71
CA TYR A 100 -14.39 14.80 16.33
C TYR A 100 -14.12 14.45 17.80
N PHE A 101 -15.19 14.15 18.55
CA PHE A 101 -15.09 13.76 19.97
C PHE A 101 -14.33 12.45 20.15
N ILE A 102 -14.59 11.43 19.35
CA ILE A 102 -13.88 10.14 19.42
C ILE A 102 -12.37 10.35 19.20
N ASN A 103 -11.97 11.09 18.18
CA ASN A 103 -10.55 11.37 17.92
C ASN A 103 -9.88 12.13 19.07
N ILE A 104 -10.58 13.13 19.66
CA ILE A 104 -10.07 13.79 20.88
C ILE A 104 -9.86 12.78 22.02
N MET A 105 -10.78 11.83 22.20
CA MET A 105 -10.64 10.82 23.27
C MET A 105 -9.44 9.89 23.04
N PHE A 106 -9.08 9.58 21.79
CA PHE A 106 -7.82 8.89 21.48
C PHE A 106 -6.61 9.71 21.93
N TYR A 107 -6.58 11.02 21.65
CA TYR A 107 -5.48 11.88 22.13
C TYR A 107 -5.47 12.01 23.65
N VAL A 108 -6.64 12.00 24.31
CA VAL A 108 -6.73 11.95 25.79
C VAL A 108 -6.13 10.65 26.33
N ALA A 109 -6.44 9.51 25.69
CA ALA A 109 -5.88 8.21 26.09
C ALA A 109 -4.35 8.16 25.91
N ILE A 110 -3.83 8.62 24.77
CA ILE A 110 -2.38 8.74 24.51
C ILE A 110 -1.74 9.66 25.56
N MET A 111 -2.34 10.81 25.82
CA MET A 111 -1.88 11.76 26.83
C MET A 111 -1.87 11.15 28.25
N ALA A 112 -2.86 10.33 28.58
CA ALA A 112 -2.96 9.63 29.87
C ALA A 112 -1.85 8.59 30.02
N ILE A 113 -1.53 7.82 28.96
CA ILE A 113 -0.41 6.87 28.95
C ILE A 113 0.92 7.62 29.13
N ILE A 114 1.13 8.70 28.38
CA ILE A 114 2.36 9.51 28.49
C ILE A 114 2.47 10.14 29.88
N PHE A 115 1.33 10.55 30.47
CA PHE A 115 1.32 11.11 31.85
C PHE A 115 1.69 10.03 32.87
N ALA A 116 1.24 8.80 32.73
CA ALA A 116 1.62 7.69 33.57
C ALA A 116 3.15 7.46 33.59
N ILE A 117 3.82 7.72 32.46
CA ILE A 117 5.27 7.57 32.32
C ILE A 117 6.01 8.81 32.82
N THR A 118 5.66 9.98 32.31
CA THR A 118 6.41 11.24 32.55
C THR A 118 6.13 11.88 33.91
N ARG A 119 4.94 11.64 34.44
CA ARG A 119 4.45 12.19 35.75
C ARG A 119 4.55 13.70 35.88
N THR A 120 4.61 14.41 34.75
CA THR A 120 4.71 15.86 34.69
C THR A 120 3.86 16.44 33.62
N MET A 121 3.02 17.43 33.90
CA MET A 121 2.13 18.08 32.94
C MET A 121 2.90 18.61 31.71
N LYS A 122 4.10 19.20 32.00
CA LYS A 122 4.92 19.76 30.92
C LYS A 122 5.36 18.75 29.91
N TRP A 123 6.03 17.69 30.34
CA TRP A 123 6.58 16.69 29.44
C TRP A 123 5.47 15.86 28.80
N THR A 124 4.41 15.59 29.55
CA THR A 124 3.20 14.94 28.96
C THR A 124 2.68 15.74 27.78
N ALA A 125 2.40 17.03 27.95
CA ALA A 125 1.84 17.83 26.88
C ALA A 125 2.81 17.99 25.68
N ILE A 126 4.12 18.17 25.93
CA ILE A 126 5.14 18.25 24.86
C ILE A 126 5.19 16.94 24.08
N VAL A 127 5.36 15.81 24.77
CA VAL A 127 5.51 14.50 24.13
C VAL A 127 4.23 14.11 23.39
N THR A 128 3.04 14.39 23.98
CA THR A 128 1.76 14.13 23.29
C THR A 128 1.66 14.90 21.98
N ASN A 129 2.01 16.20 21.96
CA ASN A 129 1.99 16.99 20.73
C ASN A 129 3.00 16.48 19.69
N LEU A 130 4.21 16.07 20.13
CA LEU A 130 5.22 15.51 19.22
C LEU A 130 4.79 14.17 18.64
N VAL A 131 4.25 13.26 19.46
CA VAL A 131 3.74 11.96 19.00
C VAL A 131 2.60 12.15 18.00
N ALA A 132 1.63 13.02 18.33
CA ALA A 132 0.53 13.34 17.43
C ALA A 132 1.02 13.95 16.10
N TYR A 133 1.97 14.88 16.17
CA TYR A 133 2.55 15.51 14.98
C TYR A 133 3.28 14.49 14.12
N LEU A 134 4.18 13.69 14.68
CA LEU A 134 4.93 12.69 13.92
C LEU A 134 4.03 11.64 13.28
N PHE A 135 3.01 11.15 14.00
CA PHE A 135 2.06 10.20 13.48
C PHE A 135 1.28 10.79 12.25
N ASN A 136 0.70 11.97 12.41
CA ASN A 136 -0.06 12.60 11.34
C ASN A 136 0.83 13.06 10.18
N LEU A 137 2.06 13.50 10.44
CA LEU A 137 3.05 13.80 9.40
C LEU A 137 3.42 12.56 8.61
N SER A 138 3.69 11.43 9.27
CA SER A 138 3.95 10.16 8.59
C SER A 138 2.76 9.73 7.74
N SER A 139 1.54 9.84 8.27
CA SER A 139 0.31 9.55 7.52
C SER A 139 0.16 10.44 6.29
N PHE A 140 0.44 11.73 6.41
CA PHE A 140 0.41 12.69 5.30
C PHE A 140 1.44 12.35 4.23
N VAL A 141 2.68 12.03 4.62
CA VAL A 141 3.75 11.66 3.68
C VAL A 141 3.42 10.36 2.95
N VAL A 142 2.96 9.33 3.66
CA VAL A 142 2.56 8.07 3.06
C VAL A 142 1.39 8.29 2.08
N ASN A 143 0.43 9.15 2.43
CA ASN A 143 -0.69 9.48 1.55
C ASN A 143 -0.23 10.18 0.25
N ILE A 144 0.78 11.04 0.31
CA ILE A 144 1.36 11.66 -0.90
C ILE A 144 2.03 10.62 -1.78
N LEU A 145 2.78 9.69 -1.18
CA LEU A 145 3.59 8.72 -1.92
C LEU A 145 2.77 7.56 -2.51
N ARG A 146 1.66 7.21 -1.89
CA ARG A 146 0.89 6.01 -2.22
C ARG A 146 -0.60 6.26 -2.48
N GLY A 147 -1.10 7.46 -2.20
CA GLY A 147 -2.54 7.77 -2.31
C GLY A 147 -3.40 7.24 -1.16
N THR A 148 -2.81 6.60 -0.14
CA THR A 148 -3.51 6.08 1.03
C THR A 148 -2.80 6.50 2.33
N PRO A 149 -3.52 6.82 3.43
CA PRO A 149 -2.91 7.20 4.70
C PRO A 149 -2.20 6.01 5.37
N LEU A 150 -1.47 6.31 6.44
CA LEU A 150 -0.75 5.33 7.24
C LEU A 150 -1.71 4.31 7.88
N ILE A 151 -1.45 3.02 7.65
CA ILE A 151 -2.18 1.91 8.24
C ILE A 151 -1.25 1.04 9.11
N PRO A 152 -1.79 0.19 10.02
CA PRO A 152 -0.96 -0.59 10.94
C PRO A 152 0.06 -1.51 10.27
N SER A 153 -0.26 -2.08 9.10
CA SER A 153 0.65 -2.93 8.34
C SER A 153 1.90 -2.19 7.83
N ASP A 154 1.85 -0.86 7.67
CA ASP A 154 3.02 -0.06 7.29
C ASP A 154 4.16 -0.16 8.32
N PHE A 155 3.84 -0.37 9.60
CA PHE A 155 4.85 -0.62 10.61
C PHE A 155 5.59 -1.94 10.43
N LEU A 156 4.95 -2.95 9.82
CA LEU A 156 5.59 -4.21 9.45
C LEU A 156 6.47 -4.03 8.20
N ALA A 157 6.06 -3.15 7.29
CA ALA A 157 6.73 -2.86 6.04
C ALA A 157 7.77 -1.72 6.12
N ILE A 158 8.08 -1.18 7.32
CA ILE A 158 8.96 -0.01 7.49
C ILE A 158 10.36 -0.24 6.91
N GLY A 159 10.85 -1.46 6.95
CA GLY A 159 12.13 -1.84 6.35
C GLY A 159 12.12 -1.73 4.82
N THR A 160 11.05 -2.16 4.17
CA THR A 160 10.85 -2.03 2.72
C THR A 160 10.69 -0.56 2.33
N ALA A 161 9.84 0.19 3.05
CA ALA A 161 9.63 1.62 2.80
C ALA A 161 10.93 2.43 2.90
N ALA A 162 11.79 2.14 3.87
CA ALA A 162 13.09 2.81 4.04
C ALA A 162 14.05 2.56 2.86
N GLN A 163 13.95 1.42 2.20
CA GLN A 163 14.83 1.07 1.07
C GLN A 163 14.46 1.77 -0.23
N VAL A 164 13.17 2.06 -0.43
CA VAL A 164 12.70 2.77 -1.63
C VAL A 164 12.63 4.29 -1.41
N ALA A 165 12.71 4.77 -0.17
CA ALA A 165 12.51 6.17 0.18
C ALA A 165 13.49 7.14 -0.50
N GLU A 166 14.73 6.71 -0.76
CA GLU A 166 15.74 7.54 -1.44
C GLU A 166 15.44 7.79 -2.93
N ASN A 167 14.55 6.99 -3.53
CA ASN A 167 14.14 7.17 -4.93
C ASN A 167 12.98 8.16 -5.09
N TYR A 168 12.43 8.67 -3.97
CA TYR A 168 11.37 9.67 -3.99
C TYR A 168 11.89 11.06 -3.70
N THR A 169 11.52 12.03 -4.54
CA THR A 169 11.77 13.46 -4.27
C THR A 169 10.65 13.98 -3.37
N PHE A 170 11.02 14.29 -2.13
CA PHE A 170 10.07 14.84 -1.17
C PHE A 170 9.79 16.32 -1.47
N GLN A 171 8.58 16.63 -1.90
CA GLN A 171 8.12 18.01 -2.06
C GLN A 171 7.49 18.51 -0.77
N LEU A 172 8.02 19.62 -0.25
CA LEU A 172 7.49 20.25 0.93
C LEU A 172 6.17 20.97 0.58
N ARG A 173 5.06 20.52 1.18
CA ARG A 173 3.72 21.12 0.97
C ARG A 173 3.31 22.01 2.13
N TYR A 174 2.46 23.02 1.87
CA TYR A 174 2.04 24.00 2.86
C TYR A 174 1.45 23.42 4.18
N PRO A 175 0.67 22.30 4.19
CA PRO A 175 0.16 21.73 5.43
C PRO A 175 1.26 21.35 6.41
N ILE A 176 2.40 20.85 5.93
CA ILE A 176 3.55 20.51 6.76
C ILE A 176 4.11 21.75 7.46
N VAL A 177 4.28 22.84 6.71
CA VAL A 177 4.84 24.09 7.25
C VAL A 177 3.92 24.67 8.33
N VAL A 178 2.62 24.76 8.02
CA VAL A 178 1.61 25.30 8.96
C VAL A 178 1.53 24.44 10.21
N ALA A 179 1.44 23.10 10.08
CA ALA A 179 1.41 22.18 11.20
C ALA A 179 2.68 22.28 12.06
N THR A 180 3.88 22.38 11.43
CA THR A 180 5.16 22.52 12.11
C THR A 180 5.19 23.81 12.94
N VAL A 181 4.81 24.93 12.37
CA VAL A 181 4.80 26.23 13.06
C VAL A 181 3.81 26.21 14.23
N ILE A 182 2.62 25.62 14.06
CA ILE A 182 1.64 25.47 15.14
C ILE A 182 2.20 24.60 16.27
N VAL A 183 2.82 23.47 15.95
CA VAL A 183 3.41 22.58 16.96
C VAL A 183 4.52 23.27 17.73
N VAL A 184 5.41 24.01 17.04
CA VAL A 184 6.47 24.81 17.68
C VAL A 184 5.87 25.89 18.58
N LEU A 185 4.82 26.57 18.11
CA LEU A 185 4.09 27.57 18.90
C LEU A 185 3.50 26.97 20.17
N VAL A 186 2.79 25.85 20.07
CA VAL A 186 2.14 25.16 21.19
C VAL A 186 3.18 24.63 22.18
N ILE A 187 4.26 24.00 21.71
CA ILE A 187 5.37 23.52 22.57
C ILE A 187 6.03 24.69 23.30
N THR A 188 6.23 25.82 22.63
CA THR A 188 6.81 27.02 23.23
C THR A 188 5.86 27.59 24.32
N LEU A 189 4.56 27.58 24.05
CA LEU A 189 3.52 28.00 25.01
C LEU A 189 3.52 27.10 26.24
N ILE A 190 3.55 25.76 26.06
CA ILE A 190 3.64 24.77 27.12
C ILE A 190 4.93 24.97 27.93
N ALA A 191 6.08 25.15 27.27
CA ALA A 191 7.36 25.36 27.91
C ALA A 191 7.38 26.62 28.77
N LYS A 192 6.67 27.66 28.32
CA LYS A 192 6.58 28.94 29.02
C LYS A 192 5.66 28.90 30.24
N PHE A 193 4.49 28.25 30.11
CA PHE A 193 3.46 28.19 31.15
C PHE A 193 3.37 26.81 31.81
N SER A 194 4.52 26.18 32.09
CA SER A 194 4.54 24.86 32.74
C SER A 194 4.59 24.98 34.26
N PHE A 195 3.56 24.47 34.92
CA PHE A 195 3.48 24.35 36.36
C PHE A 195 3.95 22.96 36.81
N LYS A 196 4.79 22.90 37.85
CA LYS A 196 5.14 21.64 38.54
C LYS A 196 4.26 21.49 39.78
N PRO A 197 3.24 20.63 39.74
CA PRO A 197 2.49 20.37 40.98
C PRO A 197 3.40 19.69 41.98
N GLN A 198 3.46 20.26 43.19
CA GLN A 198 4.25 19.68 44.30
C GLN A 198 3.45 18.58 45.01
N PHE A 199 3.33 17.41 44.38
CA PHE A 199 2.65 16.27 44.98
C PHE A 199 3.67 15.20 45.38
N LYS A 200 4.36 15.42 46.52
CA LYS A 200 5.46 14.54 46.98
C LYS A 200 5.11 13.04 47.11
N ASN A 201 3.87 12.68 47.40
CA ASN A 201 3.45 11.26 47.57
C ASN A 201 2.29 10.85 46.66
N LYS A 202 1.79 11.72 45.79
CA LYS A 202 0.61 11.44 44.94
C LYS A 202 0.95 11.10 43.51
N ASN A 203 2.23 11.14 43.11
CA ASN A 203 2.63 10.89 41.71
C ASN A 203 2.28 9.47 41.25
N LEU A 204 2.34 8.48 42.14
CA LEU A 204 1.94 7.10 41.79
C LEU A 204 0.42 6.99 41.57
N ILE A 205 -0.38 7.62 42.45
CA ILE A 205 -1.86 7.61 42.32
C ILE A 205 -2.28 8.30 41.05
N PHE A 206 -1.68 9.44 40.71
CA PHE A 206 -1.98 10.13 39.40
C PHE A 206 -1.51 9.33 38.20
N SER A 207 -0.37 8.64 38.30
CA SER A 207 0.11 7.74 37.26
C SER A 207 -0.84 6.56 37.07
N LEU A 208 -1.28 5.93 38.15
CA LEU A 208 -2.25 4.85 38.11
C LEU A 208 -3.63 5.30 37.58
N SER A 209 -4.09 6.51 37.98
CA SER A 209 -5.35 7.05 37.49
C SER A 209 -5.29 7.36 35.97
N GLY A 210 -4.18 7.89 35.48
CA GLY A 210 -3.96 8.09 34.03
C GLY A 210 -3.99 6.76 33.27
N GLY A 211 -3.28 5.76 33.79
CA GLY A 211 -3.29 4.40 33.23
C GLY A 211 -4.69 3.77 33.26
N ALA A 212 -5.45 3.96 34.34
CA ALA A 212 -6.82 3.47 34.46
C ALA A 212 -7.79 4.13 33.46
N VAL A 213 -7.66 5.45 33.22
CA VAL A 213 -8.45 6.17 32.21
C VAL A 213 -8.16 5.65 30.82
N ALA A 214 -6.87 5.49 30.47
CA ALA A 214 -6.48 4.94 29.17
C ALA A 214 -6.99 3.49 29.00
N LEU A 215 -6.86 2.65 30.03
CA LEU A 215 -7.33 1.28 30.00
C LEU A 215 -8.86 1.20 29.87
N ALA A 216 -9.59 2.03 30.62
CA ALA A 216 -11.05 2.12 30.50
C ALA A 216 -11.50 2.52 29.09
N PHE A 217 -10.82 3.50 28.48
CA PHE A 217 -11.09 3.89 27.10
C PHE A 217 -10.81 2.75 26.12
N ILE A 218 -9.64 2.07 26.24
CA ILE A 218 -9.30 0.92 25.38
C ILE A 218 -10.35 -0.21 25.52
N ILE A 219 -10.76 -0.54 26.75
CA ILE A 219 -11.81 -1.54 27.00
C ILE A 219 -13.13 -1.10 26.35
N THR A 220 -13.54 0.15 26.56
CA THR A 220 -14.77 0.68 25.94
C THR A 220 -14.73 0.57 24.42
N MET A 221 -13.63 1.00 23.81
CA MET A 221 -13.47 0.89 22.36
C MET A 221 -13.41 -0.57 21.90
N SER A 222 -12.87 -1.48 22.71
CA SER A 222 -12.83 -2.91 22.40
C SER A 222 -14.21 -3.58 22.45
N CYS A 223 -15.16 -3.04 23.22
CA CYS A 223 -16.54 -3.53 23.31
C CYS A 223 -17.44 -3.01 22.17
N ILE A 224 -17.00 -1.99 21.42
CA ILE A 224 -17.76 -1.48 20.28
C ILE A 224 -17.54 -2.42 19.11
N ASP A 225 -18.64 -2.91 18.55
CA ASP A 225 -18.62 -3.70 17.33
C ASP A 225 -18.50 -2.76 16.10
N PHE A 226 -17.41 -2.91 15.35
CA PHE A 226 -17.13 -2.15 14.14
C PHE A 226 -17.40 -2.94 12.86
N THR A 227 -17.96 -4.15 12.94
CA THR A 227 -18.26 -4.99 11.77
C THR A 227 -19.24 -4.32 10.82
N ASN A 228 -20.16 -3.52 11.35
CA ASN A 228 -21.15 -2.76 10.58
C ASN A 228 -20.70 -1.31 10.28
N SER A 229 -19.46 -0.92 10.56
CA SER A 229 -18.99 0.40 10.14
C SER A 229 -18.67 0.35 8.66
N SER A 230 -19.34 1.16 7.86
CA SER A 230 -19.07 1.40 6.43
C SER A 230 -17.69 2.00 6.15
N MET A 231 -16.71 1.72 7.00
CA MET A 231 -15.33 2.12 6.79
C MET A 231 -14.65 1.16 5.85
N ASP A 232 -14.56 1.55 4.61
CA ASP A 232 -13.73 0.87 3.66
C ASP A 232 -12.25 1.10 4.00
N VAL A 233 -11.56 0.03 4.39
CA VAL A 233 -10.13 0.07 4.72
C VAL A 233 -9.30 0.29 3.45
N TYR A 234 -9.86 0.07 2.28
CA TYR A 234 -9.21 0.30 1.01
C TYR A 234 -9.51 1.69 0.43
N ASP A 235 -10.65 2.29 0.73
CA ASP A 235 -10.83 3.72 0.58
C ASP A 235 -10.32 4.47 1.83
N GLN A 236 -9.05 4.26 2.12
CA GLN A 236 -8.38 4.86 3.27
C GLN A 236 -8.36 6.39 3.21
N TYR A 237 -8.35 6.95 2.00
CA TYR A 237 -8.41 8.39 1.83
C TYR A 237 -9.76 8.94 2.33
N HIS A 238 -10.86 8.31 1.90
CA HIS A 238 -12.20 8.69 2.36
C HIS A 238 -12.39 8.39 3.86
N ALA A 239 -11.94 7.23 4.33
CA ALA A 239 -11.99 6.86 5.74
C ALA A 239 -11.23 7.86 6.63
N ASN A 240 -10.04 8.30 6.22
CA ASN A 240 -9.24 9.27 6.97
C ASN A 240 -9.90 10.66 7.01
N ASN A 241 -10.51 11.07 5.89
CA ASN A 241 -11.17 12.37 5.78
C ASN A 241 -12.53 12.43 6.50
N THR A 242 -13.23 11.29 6.62
CA THR A 242 -14.55 11.22 7.29
C THR A 242 -14.44 10.84 8.76
N HIS A 243 -13.50 10.01 9.13
CA HIS A 243 -13.39 9.42 10.48
C HIS A 243 -12.19 9.89 11.29
N GLY A 244 -11.25 10.59 10.65
CA GLY A 244 -10.00 11.05 11.29
C GLY A 244 -8.95 9.96 11.43
N SER A 245 -7.69 10.39 11.42
CA SER A 245 -6.53 9.50 11.29
C SER A 245 -6.38 8.47 12.42
N LEU A 246 -6.58 8.87 13.68
CA LEU A 246 -6.42 7.93 14.80
C LEU A 246 -7.55 6.92 14.92
N TYR A 247 -8.78 7.35 14.67
CA TYR A 247 -9.92 6.44 14.72
C TYR A 247 -9.87 5.44 13.57
N SER A 248 -9.58 5.89 12.35
CA SER A 248 -9.35 5.01 11.19
C SER A 248 -8.20 4.03 11.45
N PHE A 249 -7.07 4.51 11.97
CA PHE A 249 -5.95 3.65 12.32
C PHE A 249 -6.33 2.58 13.36
N TYR A 250 -7.08 2.96 14.41
CA TYR A 250 -7.56 2.01 15.43
C TYR A 250 -8.46 0.93 14.84
N ILE A 251 -9.37 1.29 13.95
CA ILE A 251 -10.25 0.30 13.28
C ILE A 251 -9.42 -0.66 12.44
N ASN A 252 -8.42 -0.15 11.71
CA ASN A 252 -7.50 -0.99 10.97
C ASN A 252 -6.73 -1.97 11.88
N VAL A 253 -6.28 -1.52 13.08
CA VAL A 253 -5.68 -2.43 14.07
C VAL A 253 -6.64 -3.55 14.47
N ARG A 254 -7.93 -3.22 14.67
CA ARG A 254 -8.95 -4.21 15.06
C ARG A 254 -9.27 -5.19 13.94
N LYS A 255 -9.31 -4.70 12.69
CA LYS A 255 -9.63 -5.52 11.50
C LYS A 255 -8.43 -6.32 10.98
N MET A 256 -7.21 -6.09 11.48
CA MET A 256 -5.98 -6.79 11.03
C MET A 256 -5.82 -8.22 11.53
N MET A 257 -6.58 -8.65 12.52
CA MET A 257 -6.41 -9.96 13.13
C MET A 257 -7.23 -11.02 12.37
N LEU A 258 -6.53 -12.03 11.85
CA LEU A 258 -7.18 -13.20 11.25
C LEU A 258 -8.10 -13.85 12.30
N SER A 259 -9.38 -13.86 12.03
CA SER A 259 -10.40 -14.43 12.92
C SER A 259 -10.94 -15.73 12.32
N LYS A 260 -11.29 -16.66 13.19
CA LYS A 260 -11.92 -17.91 12.77
C LYS A 260 -13.27 -17.62 12.11
N PRO A 261 -13.53 -18.10 10.88
CA PRO A 261 -14.80 -17.91 10.20
C PRO A 261 -15.98 -18.46 11.01
N LYS A 262 -17.14 -17.86 10.84
CA LYS A 262 -18.35 -18.30 11.55
C LYS A 262 -18.74 -19.70 11.09
N GLY A 263 -18.89 -20.62 12.05
CA GLY A 263 -19.27 -22.01 11.75
C GLY A 263 -18.14 -22.88 11.22
N TYR A 264 -16.90 -22.35 11.10
CA TYR A 264 -15.76 -23.10 10.58
C TYR A 264 -15.48 -24.41 11.31
N LYS A 265 -15.30 -25.46 10.53
CA LYS A 265 -14.75 -26.75 10.94
C LYS A 265 -13.63 -27.15 10.00
N GLU A 266 -12.55 -27.67 10.57
CA GLU A 266 -11.36 -28.07 9.80
C GLU A 266 -11.69 -29.19 8.83
N GLU A 267 -12.49 -30.15 9.27
CA GLU A 267 -12.91 -31.29 8.45
C GLU A 267 -13.72 -30.85 7.21
N ASP A 268 -14.56 -29.83 7.34
CA ASP A 268 -15.37 -29.32 6.24
C ASP A 268 -14.47 -28.62 5.20
N ALA A 269 -13.45 -27.85 5.63
CA ALA A 269 -12.50 -27.21 4.75
C ALA A 269 -11.60 -28.22 4.01
N GLN A 270 -11.13 -29.28 4.71
CA GLN A 270 -10.39 -30.36 4.09
C GLN A 270 -11.24 -31.13 3.07
N ALA A 271 -12.51 -31.37 3.37
CA ALA A 271 -13.40 -32.07 2.46
C ALA A 271 -13.66 -31.24 1.17
N LEU A 272 -13.72 -29.91 1.26
CA LEU A 272 -13.84 -29.05 0.08
C LEU A 272 -12.63 -29.19 -0.87
N LEU A 273 -11.41 -29.19 -0.34
CA LEU A 273 -10.21 -29.39 -1.13
C LEU A 273 -10.15 -30.80 -1.74
N SER A 274 -10.38 -31.84 -0.93
CA SER A 274 -10.33 -33.22 -1.42
C SER A 274 -11.42 -33.56 -2.44
N ASN A 275 -12.56 -32.87 -2.42
CA ASN A 275 -13.61 -33.06 -3.42
C ASN A 275 -13.25 -32.39 -4.74
N ALA A 276 -12.59 -31.24 -4.70
CA ALA A 276 -12.12 -30.54 -5.88
C ALA A 276 -11.00 -31.33 -6.62
N ASP A 277 -10.19 -32.11 -5.88
CA ASP A 277 -9.13 -32.96 -6.47
C ASP A 277 -9.67 -34.22 -7.16
N SER A 278 -10.95 -34.56 -6.97
CA SER A 278 -11.56 -35.79 -7.50
C SER A 278 -11.99 -35.72 -8.99
N GLU A 279 -11.89 -34.58 -9.65
CA GLU A 279 -12.09 -34.49 -11.09
C GLU A 279 -10.90 -35.14 -11.82
N GLU A 280 -11.19 -35.96 -12.85
CA GLU A 280 -10.21 -36.76 -13.59
C GLU A 280 -8.95 -35.96 -13.94
N GLN A 281 -7.88 -36.16 -13.17
CA GLN A 281 -6.56 -35.65 -13.53
C GLN A 281 -6.17 -36.26 -14.89
N THR A 282 -6.17 -35.45 -15.93
CA THR A 282 -5.59 -35.84 -17.22
C THR A 282 -4.10 -36.12 -17.00
N THR A 283 -3.68 -37.37 -17.15
CA THR A 283 -2.26 -37.73 -17.13
C THR A 283 -1.61 -37.15 -18.40
N VAL A 284 -1.06 -35.96 -18.27
CA VAL A 284 -0.28 -35.32 -19.33
C VAL A 284 1.15 -35.82 -19.26
N ASP A 285 1.73 -36.17 -20.41
CA ASP A 285 3.13 -36.54 -20.47
C ASP A 285 4.01 -35.33 -20.13
N LYS A 286 4.94 -35.47 -19.20
CA LYS A 286 5.84 -34.38 -18.81
C LYS A 286 6.61 -33.78 -20.00
N GLU A 287 6.89 -34.59 -21.03
CA GLU A 287 7.57 -34.10 -22.22
C GLU A 287 6.71 -33.10 -23.03
N GLU A 288 5.38 -33.22 -22.94
CA GLU A 288 4.44 -32.36 -23.65
C GLU A 288 4.15 -31.02 -22.92
N MET A 289 4.48 -30.91 -21.61
CA MET A 289 4.27 -29.68 -20.85
C MET A 289 5.17 -28.54 -21.37
N PRO A 290 4.68 -27.28 -21.45
CA PRO A 290 5.48 -26.14 -21.89
C PRO A 290 6.39 -25.64 -20.78
N ASN A 291 7.39 -24.80 -21.10
CA ASN A 291 7.98 -23.90 -20.12
C ASN A 291 6.96 -22.81 -19.78
N ILE A 292 6.93 -22.36 -18.53
CA ILE A 292 5.98 -21.37 -18.01
C ILE A 292 6.75 -20.12 -17.56
N ILE A 293 6.40 -18.97 -18.11
CA ILE A 293 6.94 -17.69 -17.71
C ILE A 293 5.78 -16.85 -17.15
N ALA A 294 5.91 -16.38 -15.92
CA ALA A 294 4.97 -15.43 -15.32
C ALA A 294 5.68 -14.12 -15.01
N ILE A 295 5.21 -13.03 -15.58
CA ILE A 295 5.77 -11.69 -15.40
C ILE A 295 4.75 -10.85 -14.67
N MET A 296 5.03 -10.49 -13.43
CA MET A 296 4.31 -9.43 -12.74
C MET A 296 5.08 -8.12 -12.97
N ASN A 297 4.54 -7.31 -13.86
CA ASN A 297 5.16 -6.05 -14.24
C ASN A 297 4.70 -4.94 -13.29
N GLU A 298 5.66 -4.31 -12.62
CA GLU A 298 5.45 -3.28 -11.61
C GLU A 298 4.56 -2.15 -12.12
N SER A 299 3.49 -1.83 -11.38
CA SER A 299 2.53 -0.76 -11.66
C SER A 299 1.94 -0.80 -13.09
N PHE A 300 1.90 -1.96 -13.75
CA PHE A 300 1.47 -2.06 -15.14
C PHE A 300 -0.04 -1.96 -15.26
N ALA A 301 -0.53 -0.87 -15.85
CA ALA A 301 -1.96 -0.61 -15.98
C ALA A 301 -2.29 0.15 -17.29
N ASP A 302 -3.42 -0.20 -17.88
CA ASP A 302 -4.07 0.60 -18.92
C ASP A 302 -5.06 1.57 -18.26
N LEU A 303 -4.68 2.84 -18.18
CA LEU A 303 -5.47 3.86 -17.49
C LEU A 303 -6.76 4.26 -18.25
N ASN A 304 -6.96 3.79 -19.50
CA ASN A 304 -8.23 3.93 -20.19
C ASN A 304 -9.40 3.22 -19.49
N VAL A 305 -9.10 2.26 -18.61
CA VAL A 305 -10.13 1.60 -17.79
C VAL A 305 -10.82 2.55 -16.81
N VAL A 306 -10.15 3.65 -16.43
CA VAL A 306 -10.69 4.62 -15.47
C VAL A 306 -11.62 5.61 -16.14
N GLY A 307 -11.31 6.04 -17.38
CA GLY A 307 -12.10 7.01 -18.13
C GLY A 307 -11.50 7.26 -19.53
N ASP A 308 -12.11 8.16 -20.30
CA ASP A 308 -11.61 8.50 -21.63
C ASP A 308 -10.28 9.25 -21.53
N LEU A 309 -9.18 8.54 -21.76
CA LEU A 309 -7.83 9.07 -21.75
C LEU A 309 -7.27 9.11 -23.18
N GLN A 310 -7.03 10.31 -23.73
CA GLN A 310 -6.41 10.47 -25.03
C GLN A 310 -4.96 10.95 -24.86
N THR A 311 -4.06 10.27 -25.54
CA THR A 311 -2.62 10.52 -25.47
C THR A 311 -2.06 10.88 -26.84
N SER A 312 -0.85 11.43 -26.89
CA SER A 312 -0.15 11.79 -28.15
C SER A 312 0.11 10.59 -29.06
N GLU A 313 0.20 9.38 -28.50
CA GLU A 313 0.36 8.10 -29.16
C GLU A 313 -0.14 6.97 -28.26
N ASP A 314 -0.45 5.81 -28.80
CA ASP A 314 -0.76 4.61 -28.02
C ASP A 314 0.47 4.21 -27.17
N TYR A 315 0.27 4.05 -25.87
CA TYR A 315 1.34 3.68 -24.91
C TYR A 315 1.46 2.17 -24.67
N MET A 316 0.58 1.35 -25.28
CA MET A 316 0.62 -0.12 -25.24
C MET A 316 0.35 -0.73 -26.63
N PRO A 317 0.98 -0.23 -27.71
CA PRO A 317 0.59 -0.59 -29.08
C PRO A 317 0.79 -2.07 -29.38
N PHE A 318 1.78 -2.72 -28.80
CA PHE A 318 2.02 -4.14 -29.02
C PHE A 318 0.93 -5.00 -28.37
N ILE A 319 0.67 -4.83 -27.07
CA ILE A 319 -0.33 -5.62 -26.34
C ILE A 319 -1.73 -5.38 -26.90
N HIS A 320 -2.07 -4.14 -27.24
CA HIS A 320 -3.36 -3.85 -27.89
C HIS A 320 -3.52 -4.60 -29.23
N SER A 321 -2.44 -4.78 -29.98
CA SER A 321 -2.47 -5.46 -31.29
C SER A 321 -2.49 -6.98 -31.22
N MET A 322 -2.19 -7.59 -30.05
CA MET A 322 -2.09 -9.04 -29.91
C MET A 322 -3.46 -9.70 -30.04
N THR A 323 -3.56 -10.72 -30.91
CA THR A 323 -4.83 -11.42 -31.20
C THR A 323 -4.66 -12.91 -31.41
N LYS A 324 -3.49 -13.38 -31.89
CA LYS A 324 -3.25 -14.79 -32.19
C LYS A 324 -2.53 -15.47 -31.02
N ASN A 325 -2.99 -16.67 -30.64
CA ASN A 325 -2.45 -17.42 -29.51
C ASN A 325 -2.42 -16.57 -28.23
N THR A 326 -3.48 -15.77 -28.02
CA THR A 326 -3.50 -14.72 -26.99
C THR A 326 -4.81 -14.73 -26.21
N ILE A 327 -4.72 -14.76 -24.90
CA ILE A 327 -5.84 -14.45 -24.00
C ILE A 327 -5.51 -13.12 -23.33
N LYS A 328 -6.42 -12.15 -23.43
CA LYS A 328 -6.28 -10.82 -22.80
C LYS A 328 -7.49 -10.49 -21.96
N GLY A 329 -7.27 -9.65 -20.96
CA GLY A 329 -8.36 -9.15 -20.14
C GLY A 329 -7.91 -8.26 -19.00
N GLN A 330 -8.76 -8.21 -18.00
CA GLN A 330 -8.56 -7.37 -16.82
C GLN A 330 -8.57 -8.21 -15.55
N LEU A 331 -7.62 -7.95 -14.66
CA LEU A 331 -7.61 -8.45 -13.28
C LEU A 331 -8.18 -7.39 -12.34
N LEU A 332 -9.04 -7.81 -11.44
CA LEU A 332 -9.46 -7.01 -10.29
C LEU A 332 -8.47 -7.29 -9.15
N VAL A 333 -7.61 -6.31 -8.84
CA VAL A 333 -6.58 -6.42 -7.81
C VAL A 333 -7.00 -5.76 -6.50
N SER A 334 -6.36 -6.14 -5.40
CA SER A 334 -6.62 -5.57 -4.09
C SER A 334 -5.81 -4.30 -3.79
N PRO A 335 -4.53 -4.18 -4.18
CA PRO A 335 -3.71 -3.01 -3.86
C PRO A 335 -3.88 -1.87 -4.88
N PHE A 336 -3.53 -0.66 -4.43
CA PHE A 336 -3.38 0.53 -5.26
C PHE A 336 -2.12 1.29 -4.84
N GLY A 337 -1.28 1.65 -5.79
CA GLY A 337 -0.09 2.47 -5.58
C GLY A 337 0.99 1.84 -4.69
N GLY A 338 0.98 0.52 -4.51
CA GLY A 338 1.93 -0.22 -3.69
C GLY A 338 1.34 -1.52 -3.14
N TYR A 339 2.08 -2.22 -2.28
CA TYR A 339 1.74 -3.56 -1.78
C TYR A 339 1.78 -4.64 -2.86
N THR A 340 2.70 -4.54 -3.78
CA THR A 340 3.02 -5.51 -4.84
C THR A 340 2.95 -6.97 -4.36
N CYS A 341 3.48 -7.26 -3.16
CA CYS A 341 3.48 -8.59 -2.56
C CYS A 341 2.10 -9.19 -2.29
N ASN A 342 1.03 -8.39 -2.26
CA ASN A 342 -0.33 -8.90 -2.09
C ASN A 342 -0.81 -9.56 -3.38
N THR A 343 -0.57 -8.94 -4.53
CA THR A 343 -0.87 -9.53 -5.85
C THR A 343 0.03 -10.74 -6.14
N GLU A 344 1.32 -10.70 -5.73
CA GLU A 344 2.19 -11.89 -5.77
C GLU A 344 1.59 -13.06 -4.97
N PHE A 345 1.14 -12.77 -3.74
CA PHE A 345 0.54 -13.76 -2.87
C PHE A 345 -0.69 -14.39 -3.51
N GLU A 346 -1.61 -13.58 -4.03
CA GLU A 346 -2.82 -14.08 -4.70
C GLU A 346 -2.46 -14.99 -5.89
N PHE A 347 -1.55 -14.56 -6.77
CA PHE A 347 -1.13 -15.33 -7.94
C PHE A 347 -0.41 -16.65 -7.56
N LEU A 348 0.52 -16.60 -6.60
CA LEU A 348 1.34 -17.75 -6.25
C LEU A 348 0.63 -18.78 -5.35
N THR A 349 -0.48 -18.43 -4.73
CA THR A 349 -1.15 -19.31 -3.75
C THR A 349 -2.59 -19.67 -4.07
N GLY A 350 -3.23 -18.97 -5.01
CA GLY A 350 -4.67 -19.10 -5.25
C GLY A 350 -5.55 -18.56 -4.11
N LEU A 351 -4.97 -18.01 -3.04
CA LEU A 351 -5.69 -17.38 -1.93
C LEU A 351 -6.01 -15.92 -2.26
N SER A 352 -7.03 -15.34 -1.63
CA SER A 352 -7.48 -13.99 -1.98
C SER A 352 -7.43 -12.99 -0.82
N MET A 353 -6.94 -11.80 -1.11
CA MET A 353 -7.08 -10.66 -0.21
C MET A 353 -8.55 -10.33 0.09
N GLY A 354 -9.48 -10.79 -0.74
CA GLY A 354 -10.93 -10.58 -0.59
C GLY A 354 -11.54 -11.15 0.68
N VAL A 355 -11.02 -12.26 1.18
CA VAL A 355 -11.49 -12.90 2.42
C VAL A 355 -10.54 -12.69 3.60
N LEU A 356 -9.34 -12.19 3.38
CA LEU A 356 -8.40 -11.84 4.45
C LEU A 356 -8.83 -10.58 5.23
N PRO A 357 -8.38 -10.43 6.48
CA PRO A 357 -8.53 -9.18 7.21
C PRO A 357 -8.02 -8.00 6.40
N ARG A 358 -8.81 -6.94 6.34
CA ARG A 358 -8.46 -5.73 5.59
C ARG A 358 -7.14 -5.15 6.07
N GLY A 359 -6.30 -4.72 5.12
CA GLY A 359 -4.96 -4.23 5.41
C GLY A 359 -3.94 -5.33 5.73
N SER A 360 -4.25 -6.59 5.45
CA SER A 360 -3.30 -7.70 5.55
C SER A 360 -2.14 -7.55 4.58
N VAL A 361 -0.98 -8.02 5.02
CA VAL A 361 0.22 -8.21 4.21
C VAL A 361 0.71 -9.64 4.45
N PRO A 362 0.20 -10.62 3.70
CA PRO A 362 0.40 -12.05 3.99
C PRO A 362 1.87 -12.44 4.12
N TYR A 363 2.75 -11.90 3.30
CA TYR A 363 4.19 -12.12 3.37
C TYR A 363 4.83 -11.75 4.71
N LEU A 364 4.27 -10.77 5.42
CA LEU A 364 4.77 -10.30 6.71
C LEU A 364 4.01 -10.88 7.90
N GLN A 365 2.83 -11.47 7.68
CA GLN A 365 1.91 -11.87 8.74
C GLN A 365 1.65 -13.38 8.78
N TYR A 366 1.44 -14.02 7.64
CA TYR A 366 0.90 -15.37 7.58
C TYR A 366 1.87 -16.39 7.00
N VAL A 367 2.63 -16.05 5.97
CA VAL A 367 3.61 -16.95 5.36
C VAL A 367 4.86 -17.01 6.24
N SER A 368 4.85 -17.90 7.22
CA SER A 368 5.93 -18.03 8.22
C SER A 368 6.58 -19.43 8.26
N LYS A 369 6.04 -20.38 7.51
CA LYS A 369 6.47 -21.78 7.38
C LYS A 369 6.37 -22.22 5.92
N GLN A 370 6.90 -23.39 5.61
CA GLN A 370 6.82 -23.96 4.26
C GLN A 370 5.35 -23.99 3.77
N TYR A 371 5.16 -23.61 2.52
CA TYR A 371 3.85 -23.48 1.91
C TYR A 371 3.72 -24.41 0.69
N PRO A 372 3.39 -25.69 0.88
CA PRO A 372 3.44 -26.71 -0.16
C PRO A 372 2.36 -26.59 -1.24
N PHE A 373 1.38 -25.70 -1.09
CA PHE A 373 0.30 -25.49 -2.07
C PHE A 373 0.54 -24.27 -2.97
N SER A 374 1.70 -23.67 -2.90
CA SER A 374 2.06 -22.59 -3.82
C SER A 374 2.29 -23.13 -5.23
N LEU A 375 2.08 -22.31 -6.23
CA LEU A 375 2.33 -22.66 -7.63
C LEU A 375 3.75 -23.22 -7.86
N PRO A 376 4.85 -22.61 -7.34
CA PRO A 376 6.19 -23.21 -7.50
C PRO A 376 6.33 -24.58 -6.82
N SER A 377 5.75 -24.79 -5.62
CA SER A 377 5.78 -26.12 -4.98
C SER A 377 5.03 -27.17 -5.78
N HIS A 378 3.86 -26.81 -6.31
CA HIS A 378 3.08 -27.71 -7.18
C HIS A 378 3.84 -28.07 -8.46
N LEU A 379 4.44 -27.07 -9.12
CA LEU A 379 5.20 -27.30 -10.34
C LEU A 379 6.49 -28.11 -10.09
N ASP A 380 7.11 -27.99 -8.91
CA ASP A 380 8.24 -28.85 -8.49
C ASP A 380 7.81 -30.34 -8.43
N GLU A 381 6.62 -30.66 -7.89
CA GLU A 381 6.06 -32.02 -7.89
C GLU A 381 5.85 -32.55 -9.31
N LEU A 382 5.56 -31.69 -10.27
CA LEU A 382 5.48 -32.00 -11.70
C LEU A 382 6.86 -32.06 -12.38
N GLY A 383 7.94 -31.73 -11.66
CA GLY A 383 9.31 -31.79 -12.13
C GLY A 383 9.81 -30.55 -12.88
N TYR A 384 9.17 -29.40 -12.67
CA TYR A 384 9.72 -28.13 -13.10
C TYR A 384 10.84 -27.67 -12.18
N LYS A 385 11.78 -26.90 -12.73
CA LYS A 385 12.70 -26.07 -11.96
C LYS A 385 12.10 -24.66 -11.85
N SER A 386 11.91 -24.19 -10.62
CA SER A 386 11.27 -22.89 -10.34
C SER A 386 12.31 -21.83 -10.00
N VAL A 387 12.39 -20.75 -10.80
CA VAL A 387 13.33 -19.63 -10.57
C VAL A 387 12.56 -18.32 -10.49
N ALA A 388 12.76 -17.60 -9.38
CA ALA A 388 12.24 -16.25 -9.23
C ALA A 388 13.29 -15.21 -9.64
N VAL A 389 12.86 -14.14 -10.32
CA VAL A 389 13.71 -13.02 -10.75
C VAL A 389 13.11 -11.71 -10.28
N HIS A 390 13.85 -10.93 -9.50
CA HIS A 390 13.45 -9.58 -9.07
C HIS A 390 14.66 -8.66 -9.05
N PRO A 391 14.86 -7.81 -10.08
CA PRO A 391 16.06 -6.99 -10.21
C PRO A 391 16.08 -5.79 -9.24
N TYR A 392 15.71 -6.05 -7.99
CA TYR A 392 15.79 -5.15 -6.85
C TYR A 392 16.22 -5.92 -5.59
N LEU A 393 16.23 -5.23 -4.42
CA LEU A 393 16.72 -5.81 -3.18
C LEU A 393 15.86 -6.99 -2.71
N GLY A 394 16.44 -8.18 -2.60
CA GLY A 394 15.73 -9.42 -2.25
C GLY A 394 15.06 -9.41 -0.87
N ARG A 395 15.51 -8.53 0.04
CA ARG A 395 14.90 -8.36 1.37
C ARG A 395 13.60 -7.54 1.35
N CYS A 396 13.28 -6.84 0.25
CA CYS A 396 12.01 -6.13 0.12
C CYS A 396 10.86 -7.13 0.21
N TRP A 397 9.84 -6.81 1.02
CA TRP A 397 8.72 -7.71 1.34
C TRP A 397 9.16 -9.08 1.89
N ASN A 398 10.40 -9.21 2.38
CA ASN A 398 10.98 -10.47 2.87
C ASN A 398 11.03 -11.59 1.80
N ARG A 399 11.06 -11.23 0.49
CA ARG A 399 10.97 -12.17 -0.64
C ARG A 399 11.98 -13.29 -0.56
N GLN A 400 13.22 -13.00 -0.16
CA GLN A 400 14.26 -14.04 -0.01
C GLN A 400 13.79 -15.24 0.82
N LYS A 401 13.15 -14.98 1.96
CA LYS A 401 12.62 -16.03 2.82
C LYS A 401 11.30 -16.61 2.28
N ILE A 402 10.43 -15.74 1.76
CA ILE A 402 9.10 -16.14 1.30
C ILE A 402 9.18 -17.07 0.09
N TYR A 403 10.03 -16.76 -0.89
CA TYR A 403 10.19 -17.60 -2.07
C TYR A 403 10.81 -18.97 -1.73
N GLU A 404 11.76 -19.01 -0.77
CA GLU A 404 12.25 -20.28 -0.22
C GLU A 404 11.11 -21.12 0.40
N LEU A 405 10.23 -20.49 1.19
CA LEU A 405 9.08 -21.14 1.82
C LEU A 405 8.00 -21.58 0.83
N MET A 406 7.91 -20.93 -0.32
CA MET A 406 7.00 -21.26 -1.41
C MET A 406 7.57 -22.28 -2.40
N GLY A 407 8.80 -22.76 -2.21
CA GLY A 407 9.37 -23.82 -3.03
C GLY A 407 10.10 -23.37 -4.28
N PHE A 408 10.49 -22.10 -4.42
CA PHE A 408 11.41 -21.72 -5.49
C PHE A 408 12.81 -22.32 -5.25
N ASP A 409 13.39 -22.94 -6.28
CA ASP A 409 14.74 -23.48 -6.26
C ASP A 409 15.82 -22.41 -6.21
N GLU A 410 15.53 -21.27 -6.85
CA GLU A 410 16.51 -20.20 -7.03
C GLU A 410 15.84 -18.83 -7.02
N PHE A 411 16.53 -17.84 -6.42
CA PHE A 411 16.08 -16.45 -6.43
C PHE A 411 17.20 -15.53 -6.91
N ILE A 412 16.99 -14.92 -8.07
CA ILE A 412 17.85 -13.90 -8.68
C ILE A 412 17.33 -12.53 -8.28
N SER A 413 18.11 -11.82 -7.48
CA SER A 413 17.79 -10.45 -7.05
C SER A 413 18.95 -9.49 -7.39
N PHE A 414 18.76 -8.19 -7.19
CA PHE A 414 19.85 -7.23 -7.37
C PHE A 414 21.09 -7.56 -6.51
N ASP A 415 20.89 -8.22 -5.36
CA ASP A 415 21.97 -8.59 -4.45
C ASP A 415 22.92 -9.62 -5.07
N ASN A 416 22.49 -10.41 -6.05
CA ASN A 416 23.26 -11.46 -6.70
C ASN A 416 23.25 -11.42 -8.24
N ILE A 417 22.64 -10.40 -8.85
CA ILE A 417 22.44 -10.27 -10.31
C ILE A 417 23.75 -10.42 -11.12
N LYS A 418 24.88 -9.92 -10.56
CA LYS A 418 26.22 -9.99 -11.18
C LYS A 418 26.77 -11.41 -11.32
N LYS A 419 26.10 -12.43 -10.78
CA LYS A 419 26.45 -13.84 -11.02
C LYS A 419 25.83 -14.37 -12.32
N TYR A 420 24.82 -13.68 -12.84
CA TYR A 420 24.01 -14.11 -13.99
C TYR A 420 24.20 -13.19 -15.20
N MET A 421 24.70 -11.97 -15.01
CA MET A 421 24.84 -10.96 -16.06
C MET A 421 26.02 -10.05 -15.75
N ASP A 422 26.76 -9.64 -16.77
CA ASP A 422 27.82 -8.65 -16.62
C ASP A 422 27.24 -7.28 -16.26
N GLU A 423 27.96 -6.51 -15.44
CA GLU A 423 27.49 -5.21 -14.95
C GLU A 423 27.22 -4.21 -16.09
N ASP A 424 28.02 -4.28 -17.15
CA ASP A 424 27.91 -3.42 -18.33
C ASP A 424 26.65 -3.74 -19.19
N ASP A 425 26.05 -4.92 -19.02
CA ASP A 425 24.82 -5.33 -19.70
C ASP A 425 23.55 -4.96 -18.93
N ILE A 426 23.67 -4.43 -17.71
CA ILE A 426 22.54 -4.01 -16.91
C ILE A 426 22.07 -2.62 -17.34
N GLU A 427 20.97 -2.56 -18.06
CA GLU A 427 20.33 -1.30 -18.46
C GLU A 427 19.43 -0.75 -17.36
N TYR A 428 19.41 0.57 -17.22
CA TYR A 428 18.57 1.28 -16.24
C TYR A 428 17.63 2.25 -16.96
N VAL A 429 16.40 2.30 -16.46
CA VAL A 429 15.43 3.34 -16.80
C VAL A 429 15.16 4.14 -15.53
N ARG A 430 15.43 5.43 -15.56
CA ARG A 430 15.50 6.27 -14.36
C ARG A 430 16.53 5.71 -13.35
N HIS A 431 16.04 5.14 -12.25
CA HIS A 431 16.85 4.61 -11.14
C HIS A 431 16.72 3.09 -11.01
N TYR A 432 15.92 2.44 -11.85
CA TYR A 432 15.59 1.02 -11.75
C TYR A 432 16.13 0.24 -12.94
N VAL A 433 16.46 -1.01 -12.71
CA VAL A 433 16.83 -1.95 -13.77
C VAL A 433 15.67 -2.04 -14.77
N SER A 434 15.97 -1.95 -16.05
CA SER A 434 14.98 -1.95 -17.12
C SER A 434 14.23 -3.29 -17.22
N ASP A 435 13.00 -3.25 -17.72
CA ASP A 435 12.23 -4.46 -18.02
C ASP A 435 12.94 -5.31 -19.07
N ARG A 436 13.61 -4.68 -20.05
CA ARG A 436 14.46 -5.38 -21.04
C ARG A 436 15.54 -6.22 -20.37
N THR A 437 16.29 -5.66 -19.41
CA THR A 437 17.29 -6.40 -18.64
C THR A 437 16.63 -7.51 -17.81
N SER A 438 15.49 -7.23 -17.18
CA SER A 438 14.75 -8.22 -16.39
C SER A 438 14.30 -9.39 -17.24
N PHE A 439 13.76 -9.14 -18.44
CA PHE A 439 13.32 -10.19 -19.36
C PHE A 439 14.50 -10.95 -19.98
N LYS A 440 15.67 -10.29 -20.17
CA LYS A 440 16.89 -10.97 -20.58
C LYS A 440 17.34 -11.99 -19.52
N LEU A 441 17.29 -11.64 -18.24
CA LEU A 441 17.58 -12.62 -17.17
C LEU A 441 16.66 -13.84 -17.23
N VAL A 442 15.38 -13.66 -17.59
CA VAL A 442 14.43 -14.77 -17.78
C VAL A 442 14.82 -15.62 -18.98
N THR A 443 15.12 -15.01 -20.13
CA THR A 443 15.53 -15.78 -21.32
C THR A 443 16.86 -16.47 -21.14
N ASP A 444 17.81 -15.87 -20.43
CA ASP A 444 19.10 -16.50 -20.10
C ASP A 444 18.92 -17.78 -19.23
N GLN A 445 17.88 -17.83 -18.38
CA GLN A 445 17.54 -19.07 -17.64
C GLN A 445 17.02 -20.16 -18.58
N LEU A 446 16.21 -19.83 -19.58
CA LEU A 446 15.76 -20.79 -20.60
C LEU A 446 16.91 -21.31 -21.44
N GLU A 447 17.86 -20.47 -21.82
CA GLU A 447 19.02 -20.86 -22.62
C GLU A 447 20.01 -21.76 -21.86
N ASN A 448 20.15 -21.52 -20.55
CA ASN A 448 21.12 -22.21 -19.70
C ASN A 448 20.56 -23.44 -18.95
N LYS A 449 19.28 -23.78 -19.16
CA LYS A 449 18.67 -24.96 -18.54
C LYS A 449 19.24 -26.26 -19.09
N LYS A 450 19.09 -27.37 -18.34
CA LYS A 450 19.47 -28.66 -18.82
C LYS A 450 18.54 -29.17 -19.93
N PRO A 451 19.04 -29.95 -20.88
CA PRO A 451 18.18 -30.55 -21.90
C PRO A 451 17.02 -31.35 -21.28
N GLY A 452 15.80 -31.09 -21.71
CA GLY A 452 14.59 -31.73 -21.21
C GLY A 452 14.08 -31.19 -19.86
N GLU A 453 14.79 -30.26 -19.22
CA GLU A 453 14.31 -29.59 -18.00
C GLU A 453 13.17 -28.60 -18.33
N LYS A 454 12.08 -28.69 -17.58
CA LYS A 454 10.97 -27.73 -17.68
C LYS A 454 11.17 -26.62 -16.67
N MET A 455 10.92 -25.38 -17.08
CA MET A 455 11.16 -24.18 -16.25
C MET A 455 9.85 -23.49 -15.89
N PHE A 456 9.73 -23.12 -14.63
CA PHE A 456 8.81 -22.07 -14.18
C PHE A 456 9.63 -20.84 -13.80
N LEU A 457 9.42 -19.74 -14.52
CA LEU A 457 10.16 -18.49 -14.35
C LEU A 457 9.20 -17.41 -13.89
N PHE A 458 9.34 -16.97 -12.65
CA PHE A 458 8.51 -15.90 -12.08
C PHE A 458 9.32 -14.61 -11.98
N ASN A 459 8.95 -13.61 -12.77
CA ASN A 459 9.64 -12.34 -12.83
C ASN A 459 8.80 -11.20 -12.26
N VAL A 460 9.30 -10.54 -11.22
CA VAL A 460 8.71 -9.31 -10.66
C VAL A 460 9.60 -8.15 -11.05
N THR A 461 9.11 -7.26 -11.94
CA THR A 461 9.92 -6.15 -12.43
C THR A 461 9.98 -4.97 -11.47
N MET A 462 10.70 -3.91 -11.83
CA MET A 462 10.87 -2.73 -10.98
C MET A 462 10.87 -1.41 -11.76
N GLN A 463 10.98 -1.45 -13.09
CA GLN A 463 11.16 -0.27 -13.94
C GLN A 463 10.12 0.83 -13.69
N ASN A 464 8.85 0.45 -13.57
CA ASN A 464 7.73 1.39 -13.46
C ASN A 464 7.41 1.80 -12.02
N HIS A 465 8.22 1.38 -11.03
CA HIS A 465 7.98 1.71 -9.63
C HIS A 465 7.83 3.22 -9.41
N GLY A 466 6.97 3.63 -8.48
CA GLY A 466 6.58 5.00 -8.20
C GLY A 466 7.74 5.98 -7.98
N GLY A 467 7.40 7.26 -7.88
CA GLY A 467 8.34 8.37 -7.90
C GLY A 467 8.49 8.95 -9.31
N TYR A 468 7.37 9.24 -9.97
CA TYR A 468 7.31 9.73 -11.36
C TYR A 468 7.68 11.22 -11.48
N THR A 469 8.71 11.64 -10.77
CA THR A 469 9.22 13.02 -10.73
C THR A 469 10.65 13.14 -11.27
N TYR A 470 11.08 12.17 -12.09
CA TYR A 470 12.40 12.16 -12.69
C TYR A 470 12.54 13.26 -13.74
N ASP A 471 13.61 14.08 -13.66
CA ASP A 471 13.87 15.25 -14.49
C ASP A 471 15.04 15.06 -15.47
N GLY A 472 15.48 13.82 -15.71
CA GLY A 472 16.64 13.45 -16.53
C GLY A 472 16.51 13.68 -18.04
N GLY A 473 15.48 14.38 -18.52
CA GLY A 473 15.39 14.93 -19.89
C GLY A 473 14.85 13.98 -20.98
N GLU A 474 14.62 12.70 -20.68
CA GLU A 474 14.08 11.73 -21.65
C GLU A 474 12.56 11.54 -21.53
N PHE A 475 11.96 12.00 -20.45
CA PHE A 475 10.52 11.87 -20.14
C PHE A 475 9.88 13.24 -19.92
N PRO A 476 8.56 13.38 -20.22
CA PRO A 476 7.68 12.40 -20.85
C PRO A 476 7.88 12.28 -22.37
N THR A 477 7.71 11.07 -22.93
CA THR A 477 7.60 10.81 -24.38
C THR A 477 6.15 10.69 -24.83
N VAL A 478 5.26 10.26 -23.93
CA VAL A 478 3.80 10.20 -24.09
C VAL A 478 3.19 11.36 -23.31
N THR A 479 2.34 12.17 -23.95
CA THR A 479 1.64 13.29 -23.32
C THR A 479 0.14 13.11 -23.41
N ILE A 480 -0.58 13.70 -22.44
CA ILE A 480 -2.04 13.68 -22.35
C ILE A 480 -2.60 14.83 -23.19
N SER A 481 -3.64 14.56 -23.98
CA SER A 481 -4.15 15.54 -24.95
C SER A 481 -5.57 16.06 -24.68
N ASN A 482 -6.40 15.32 -23.93
CA ASN A 482 -7.81 15.66 -23.71
C ASN A 482 -8.16 16.19 -22.32
N LEU A 483 -7.25 16.12 -21.36
CA LEU A 483 -7.49 16.65 -20.02
C LEU A 483 -7.06 18.12 -19.92
N GLN A 484 -7.68 18.86 -18.98
CA GLN A 484 -7.41 20.30 -18.80
C GLN A 484 -6.18 20.56 -17.92
N GLY A 485 -5.89 19.63 -16.98
CA GLY A 485 -4.72 19.69 -16.12
C GLY A 485 -3.42 19.32 -16.83
N HIS A 486 -2.30 19.59 -16.16
CA HIS A 486 -0.97 19.12 -16.56
C HIS A 486 -0.48 18.10 -15.55
N TYR A 487 -0.51 16.84 -15.91
CA TYR A 487 -0.25 15.70 -15.05
C TYR A 487 1.09 15.07 -15.39
N LYS A 488 2.17 15.68 -14.92
CA LYS A 488 3.56 15.27 -15.25
C LYS A 488 3.91 13.88 -14.74
N GLU A 489 3.37 13.51 -13.58
CA GLU A 489 3.59 12.18 -13.01
C GLU A 489 2.87 11.12 -13.86
N ALA A 490 1.63 11.39 -14.27
CA ALA A 490 0.87 10.50 -15.15
C ALA A 490 1.52 10.40 -16.55
N GLU A 491 1.97 11.51 -17.16
CA GLU A 491 2.66 11.49 -18.45
C GLU A 491 3.98 10.73 -18.39
N GLN A 492 4.76 10.88 -17.31
CA GLN A 492 5.98 10.10 -17.11
C GLN A 492 5.66 8.62 -16.95
N TYR A 493 4.64 8.27 -16.17
CA TYR A 493 4.18 6.91 -16.00
C TYR A 493 3.77 6.27 -17.34
N LEU A 494 2.93 6.92 -18.14
CA LEU A 494 2.50 6.42 -19.46
C LEU A 494 3.68 6.17 -20.39
N SER A 495 4.70 7.02 -20.31
CA SER A 495 5.93 6.86 -21.07
C SER A 495 6.75 5.62 -20.64
N LEU A 496 6.72 5.27 -19.34
CA LEU A 496 7.33 4.06 -18.82
C LEU A 496 6.58 2.80 -19.26
N ILE A 497 5.25 2.84 -19.27
CA ILE A 497 4.42 1.72 -19.75
C ILE A 497 4.73 1.42 -21.22
N LYS A 498 4.97 2.46 -22.03
CA LYS A 498 5.39 2.28 -23.43
C LYS A 498 6.74 1.55 -23.56
N GLU A 499 7.69 1.82 -22.68
CA GLU A 499 8.95 1.06 -22.66
C GLU A 499 8.75 -0.40 -22.21
N SER A 500 7.81 -0.67 -21.27
CA SER A 500 7.45 -2.02 -20.86
C SER A 500 6.76 -2.80 -22.00
N ASP A 501 5.82 -2.17 -22.73
CA ASP A 501 5.16 -2.76 -23.88
C ASP A 501 6.18 -3.17 -24.97
N LYS A 502 7.16 -2.31 -25.23
CA LYS A 502 8.25 -2.58 -26.17
C LYS A 502 9.17 -3.71 -25.70
N ALA A 503 9.51 -3.74 -24.40
CA ALA A 503 10.32 -4.83 -23.85
C ALA A 503 9.58 -6.17 -23.94
N PHE A 504 8.27 -6.16 -23.73
CA PHE A 504 7.44 -7.36 -23.88
C PHE A 504 7.33 -7.79 -25.36
N GLU A 505 7.24 -6.85 -26.31
CA GLU A 505 7.33 -7.16 -27.75
C GLU A 505 8.63 -7.90 -28.08
N GLU A 506 9.76 -7.42 -27.54
CA GLU A 506 11.08 -8.05 -27.75
C GLU A 506 11.11 -9.48 -27.19
N LEU A 507 10.57 -9.70 -25.99
CA LEU A 507 10.45 -11.03 -25.37
C LEU A 507 9.58 -11.97 -26.20
N VAL A 508 8.40 -11.55 -26.60
CA VAL A 508 7.50 -12.37 -27.45
C VAL A 508 8.16 -12.68 -28.80
N ARG A 509 8.90 -11.73 -29.36
CA ARG A 509 9.64 -11.95 -30.61
C ARG A 509 10.77 -12.96 -30.46
N TYR A 510 11.46 -12.99 -29.30
CA TYR A 510 12.43 -14.02 -28.95
C TYR A 510 11.75 -15.38 -28.80
N LEU A 511 10.68 -15.49 -28.03
CA LEU A 511 9.96 -16.73 -27.75
C LEU A 511 9.29 -17.33 -28.99
N LYS A 512 8.90 -16.53 -29.98
CA LYS A 512 8.40 -17.02 -31.30
C LYS A 512 9.42 -17.87 -32.05
N ASN A 513 10.70 -17.68 -31.78
CA ASN A 513 11.80 -18.40 -32.42
C ASN A 513 12.45 -19.44 -31.47
N TYR A 514 11.91 -19.61 -30.27
CA TYR A 514 12.39 -20.58 -29.31
C TYR A 514 11.78 -21.98 -29.63
N ASP A 515 12.62 -23.00 -29.70
CA ASP A 515 12.22 -24.30 -30.25
C ASP A 515 11.27 -25.10 -29.34
N GLU A 516 11.28 -24.82 -28.01
CA GLU A 516 10.43 -25.53 -27.08
C GLU A 516 9.09 -24.81 -26.83
N PRO A 517 7.99 -25.58 -26.62
CA PRO A 517 6.71 -25.01 -26.22
C PRO A 517 6.89 -24.13 -24.97
N THR A 518 6.45 -22.89 -25.06
CA THR A 518 6.58 -21.91 -23.98
C THR A 518 5.33 -21.02 -23.95
N ILE A 519 4.78 -20.86 -22.74
CA ILE A 519 3.66 -19.96 -22.46
C ILE A 519 4.14 -18.85 -21.54
N VAL A 520 3.70 -17.63 -21.80
CA VAL A 520 3.99 -16.47 -20.96
C VAL A 520 2.70 -15.79 -20.54
N VAL A 521 2.58 -15.46 -19.26
CA VAL A 521 1.59 -14.53 -18.73
C VAL A 521 2.30 -13.27 -18.26
N MET A 522 1.81 -12.09 -18.69
CA MET A 522 2.23 -10.81 -18.12
C MET A 522 1.00 -10.08 -17.58
N PHE A 523 1.13 -9.54 -16.36
CA PHE A 523 0.08 -8.81 -15.66
C PHE A 523 0.68 -7.73 -14.76
N GLY A 524 -0.11 -6.72 -14.40
CA GLY A 524 0.29 -5.73 -13.40
C GLY A 524 0.09 -6.23 -11.96
N ASP A 525 0.58 -5.48 -11.01
CA ASP A 525 0.33 -5.71 -9.58
C ASP A 525 -0.69 -4.73 -9.00
N HIS A 526 -0.69 -3.47 -9.47
CA HIS A 526 -1.63 -2.40 -9.11
C HIS A 526 -1.53 -1.23 -10.09
N GLN A 527 -2.48 -0.30 -10.04
CA GLN A 527 -2.36 0.97 -10.75
C GLN A 527 -1.37 1.92 -10.04
N PRO A 528 -0.79 2.91 -10.76
CA PRO A 528 0.18 3.84 -10.22
C PRO A 528 -0.47 4.86 -9.27
N ALA A 529 0.28 5.29 -8.26
CA ALA A 529 -0.04 6.50 -7.51
C ALA A 529 0.56 7.72 -8.22
N VAL A 530 -0.22 8.34 -9.09
CA VAL A 530 0.07 9.63 -9.75
C VAL A 530 -0.82 10.72 -9.16
N GLU A 531 -0.80 11.94 -9.72
CA GLU A 531 -1.59 13.06 -9.22
C GLU A 531 -3.07 12.66 -8.99
N GLN A 532 -3.61 12.96 -7.81
CA GLN A 532 -5.00 12.64 -7.50
C GLN A 532 -5.98 13.34 -8.45
N GLU A 533 -5.68 14.58 -8.80
CA GLU A 533 -6.45 15.42 -9.70
C GLU A 533 -6.55 14.80 -11.10
N PHE A 534 -5.56 14.04 -11.55
CA PHE A 534 -5.62 13.27 -12.79
C PHE A 534 -6.74 12.24 -12.75
N TYR A 535 -6.81 11.44 -11.68
CA TYR A 535 -7.90 10.47 -11.53
C TYR A 535 -9.26 11.15 -11.41
N GLU A 536 -9.37 12.25 -10.64
CA GLU A 536 -10.61 12.99 -10.47
C GLU A 536 -11.10 13.57 -11.79
N GLU A 537 -10.21 14.03 -12.65
CA GLU A 537 -10.57 14.53 -13.98
C GLU A 537 -11.02 13.38 -14.91
N LEU A 538 -10.35 12.23 -14.90
CA LEU A 538 -10.77 11.04 -15.64
C LEU A 538 -12.17 10.53 -15.22
N TYR A 539 -12.45 10.50 -13.92
CA TYR A 539 -13.78 10.13 -13.41
C TYR A 539 -14.83 11.22 -13.67
N GLY A 540 -14.43 12.46 -13.95
CA GLY A 540 -15.31 13.62 -14.03
C GLY A 540 -15.93 14.03 -12.70
N LYS A 541 -15.40 13.52 -11.57
CA LYS A 541 -15.84 13.84 -10.21
C LYS A 541 -14.77 13.53 -9.17
N SER A 542 -14.86 14.19 -8.01
CA SER A 542 -13.94 13.92 -6.89
C SER A 542 -14.02 12.47 -6.42
N LEU A 543 -12.86 11.89 -6.09
CA LEU A 543 -12.74 10.52 -5.57
C LEU A 543 -13.65 10.30 -4.35
N SER A 544 -13.81 11.29 -3.49
CA SER A 544 -14.70 11.22 -2.32
C SER A 544 -16.19 11.07 -2.62
N LYS A 545 -16.61 11.19 -3.88
CA LYS A 545 -17.99 11.06 -4.34
C LYS A 545 -18.23 9.81 -5.19
N LEU A 546 -17.20 9.01 -5.41
CA LEU A 546 -17.35 7.74 -6.11
C LEU A 546 -18.12 6.73 -5.24
N SER A 547 -18.94 5.91 -5.87
CA SER A 547 -19.45 4.69 -5.23
C SER A 547 -18.31 3.65 -5.13
N THR A 548 -18.50 2.62 -4.30
CA THR A 548 -17.51 1.52 -4.18
C THR A 548 -17.30 0.80 -5.50
N GLU A 549 -18.37 0.66 -6.31
CA GLU A 549 -18.30 0.07 -7.64
C GLU A 549 -17.53 0.95 -8.63
N GLU A 550 -17.82 2.25 -8.69
CA GLU A 550 -17.08 3.19 -9.55
C GLU A 550 -15.59 3.21 -9.19
N LEU A 551 -15.27 3.14 -7.90
CA LEU A 551 -13.89 3.11 -7.42
C LEU A 551 -13.12 1.90 -7.94
N GLN A 552 -13.82 0.76 -8.29
CA GLN A 552 -13.17 -0.44 -8.77
C GLN A 552 -12.38 -0.23 -10.07
N GLN A 553 -12.67 0.81 -10.86
CA GLN A 553 -11.88 1.10 -12.06
C GLN A 553 -10.39 1.37 -11.73
N ARG A 554 -10.07 1.88 -10.53
CA ARG A 554 -8.69 2.07 -10.06
C ARG A 554 -8.00 0.78 -9.60
N TYR A 555 -8.73 -0.32 -9.51
CA TYR A 555 -8.24 -1.63 -9.09
C TYR A 555 -8.28 -2.65 -10.22
N LYS A 556 -8.50 -2.20 -11.46
CA LYS A 556 -8.42 -3.01 -12.67
C LYS A 556 -7.09 -2.79 -13.37
N ILE A 557 -6.44 -3.88 -13.69
CA ILE A 557 -5.16 -3.91 -14.42
C ILE A 557 -5.24 -4.90 -15.57
N PRO A 558 -4.47 -4.71 -16.65
CA PRO A 558 -4.45 -5.64 -17.76
C PRO A 558 -3.66 -6.91 -17.43
N PHE A 559 -4.02 -8.01 -18.09
CA PHE A 559 -3.17 -9.17 -18.25
C PHE A 559 -3.21 -9.69 -19.68
N VAL A 560 -2.15 -10.39 -20.05
CA VAL A 560 -2.04 -11.10 -21.34
C VAL A 560 -1.37 -12.45 -21.13
N ILE A 561 -1.98 -13.52 -21.63
CA ILE A 561 -1.37 -14.84 -21.78
C ILE A 561 -1.09 -15.04 -23.27
N TRP A 562 0.12 -15.46 -23.62
CA TRP A 562 0.53 -15.74 -24.98
C TRP A 562 1.40 -17.00 -25.02
N ALA A 563 1.24 -17.81 -26.06
CA ALA A 563 2.07 -19.00 -26.27
C ALA A 563 2.71 -19.01 -27.66
N ASN A 564 3.91 -19.62 -27.78
CA ASN A 564 4.55 -19.85 -29.06
C ASN A 564 3.99 -21.08 -29.80
N TYR A 565 2.98 -21.71 -29.25
CA TYR A 565 2.18 -22.79 -29.82
C TYR A 565 0.70 -22.41 -29.87
N ASP A 566 -0.14 -23.22 -30.53
CA ASP A 566 -1.55 -22.87 -30.70
C ASP A 566 -2.34 -23.02 -29.40
N ILE A 567 -2.93 -21.92 -28.96
CA ILE A 567 -3.92 -21.82 -27.88
C ILE A 567 -5.17 -21.12 -28.38
N GLU A 568 -6.30 -21.38 -27.74
CA GLU A 568 -7.54 -20.65 -28.03
C GLU A 568 -7.40 -19.19 -27.59
N SER A 569 -7.68 -18.28 -28.52
CA SER A 569 -7.58 -16.84 -28.24
C SER A 569 -8.88 -16.32 -27.65
N GLN A 570 -8.77 -15.47 -26.63
CA GLN A 570 -9.90 -14.82 -25.97
C GLN A 570 -9.56 -13.37 -25.63
N ASP A 571 -10.53 -12.47 -25.78
CA ASP A 571 -10.40 -11.06 -25.44
C ASP A 571 -11.42 -10.67 -24.37
N ASP A 572 -11.14 -9.60 -23.62
CA ASP A 572 -11.99 -9.03 -22.55
C ASP A 572 -12.36 -10.03 -21.42
N LEU A 573 -11.45 -10.96 -21.08
CA LEU A 573 -11.66 -11.84 -19.95
C LEU A 573 -11.52 -11.06 -18.64
N LYS A 574 -12.46 -11.26 -17.72
CA LYS A 574 -12.47 -10.58 -16.41
C LYS A 574 -12.25 -11.60 -15.30
N THR A 575 -11.20 -11.41 -14.52
CA THR A 575 -10.85 -12.32 -13.42
C THR A 575 -10.05 -11.59 -12.34
N SER A 576 -9.42 -12.31 -11.42
CA SER A 576 -8.59 -11.77 -10.34
C SER A 576 -7.27 -12.54 -10.22
N PRO A 577 -6.25 -12.00 -9.55
CA PRO A 577 -4.93 -12.64 -9.49
C PRO A 577 -4.94 -14.04 -8.87
N ASN A 578 -5.81 -14.29 -7.88
CA ASN A 578 -5.97 -15.59 -7.23
C ASN A 578 -6.52 -16.69 -8.14
N TYR A 579 -7.12 -16.33 -9.28
CA TYR A 579 -7.59 -17.27 -10.32
C TYR A 579 -6.68 -17.32 -11.54
N LEU A 580 -5.67 -16.45 -11.62
CA LEU A 580 -4.84 -16.34 -12.82
C LEU A 580 -3.91 -17.54 -12.99
N SER A 581 -3.44 -18.14 -11.88
CA SER A 581 -2.59 -19.34 -11.94
C SER A 581 -3.35 -20.55 -12.45
N ASP A 582 -4.61 -20.78 -12.01
CA ASP A 582 -5.41 -21.88 -12.49
C ASP A 582 -5.78 -21.72 -13.98
N LEU A 583 -6.10 -20.48 -14.42
CA LEU A 583 -6.34 -20.15 -15.81
C LEU A 583 -5.09 -20.39 -16.68
N LEU A 584 -3.91 -20.04 -16.16
CA LEU A 584 -2.64 -20.26 -16.86
C LEU A 584 -2.36 -21.76 -17.02
N LEU A 585 -2.57 -22.57 -15.97
CA LEU A 585 -2.39 -24.03 -16.01
C LEU A 585 -3.40 -24.70 -16.96
N ASP A 586 -4.67 -24.31 -16.94
CA ASP A 586 -5.69 -24.75 -17.88
C ASP A 586 -5.27 -24.46 -19.33
N THR A 587 -4.81 -23.23 -19.61
CA THR A 587 -4.36 -22.81 -20.95
C THR A 587 -3.10 -23.58 -21.39
N ALA A 588 -2.21 -23.90 -20.44
CA ALA A 588 -0.98 -24.65 -20.68
C ALA A 588 -1.19 -26.16 -20.76
N ASN A 589 -2.40 -26.65 -20.49
CA ASN A 589 -2.72 -28.06 -20.31
C ASN A 589 -1.80 -28.76 -19.30
N VAL A 590 -1.55 -28.10 -18.16
CA VAL A 590 -0.76 -28.60 -17.03
C VAL A 590 -1.73 -29.05 -15.94
N PRO A 591 -1.53 -30.24 -15.32
CA PRO A 591 -2.39 -30.69 -14.23
C PRO A 591 -2.44 -29.68 -13.08
N LYS A 592 -3.59 -29.55 -12.45
CA LYS A 592 -3.84 -28.67 -11.31
C LYS A 592 -3.86 -29.46 -9.99
N ASN A 593 -3.48 -28.81 -8.90
CA ASN A 593 -3.62 -29.37 -7.57
C ASN A 593 -5.00 -29.05 -6.94
N GLU A 594 -5.24 -29.51 -5.71
CA GLU A 594 -6.50 -29.36 -5.01
C GLU A 594 -6.94 -27.90 -4.80
N ILE A 595 -6.00 -26.97 -4.59
CA ILE A 595 -6.35 -25.55 -4.40
C ILE A 595 -6.69 -24.87 -5.74
N GLU A 596 -5.98 -25.19 -6.79
CA GLU A 596 -6.22 -24.64 -8.13
C GLU A 596 -7.54 -25.16 -8.70
N ASN A 597 -7.91 -26.40 -8.47
CA ASN A 597 -9.20 -26.95 -8.80
C ASN A 597 -10.33 -26.28 -7.98
N PHE A 598 -10.12 -26.13 -6.67
CA PHE A 598 -11.09 -25.43 -5.81
C PHE A 598 -11.31 -23.98 -6.23
N THR A 599 -10.24 -23.24 -6.55
CA THR A 599 -10.36 -21.85 -7.01
C THR A 599 -11.03 -21.75 -8.37
N SER A 600 -10.84 -22.72 -9.27
CA SER A 600 -11.58 -22.82 -10.53
C SER A 600 -13.10 -22.96 -10.31
N GLU A 601 -13.52 -23.78 -9.33
CA GLU A 601 -14.93 -23.91 -8.98
C GLU A 601 -15.51 -22.59 -8.45
N VAL A 602 -14.80 -21.94 -7.53
CA VAL A 602 -15.24 -20.65 -6.94
C VAL A 602 -15.35 -19.57 -8.01
N ARG A 603 -14.43 -19.53 -8.99
CA ARG A 603 -14.42 -18.57 -10.09
C ARG A 603 -15.72 -18.61 -10.93
N ASN A 604 -16.41 -19.74 -11.02
CA ASN A 604 -17.68 -19.85 -11.75
C ASN A 604 -18.78 -19.00 -11.09
N ASP A 605 -18.80 -18.91 -9.77
CA ASP A 605 -19.79 -18.15 -9.01
C ASP A 605 -19.32 -16.71 -8.72
N VAL A 606 -18.00 -16.54 -8.52
CA VAL A 606 -17.34 -15.28 -8.15
C VAL A 606 -16.15 -15.04 -9.10
N PRO A 607 -16.38 -14.59 -10.33
CA PRO A 607 -15.31 -14.46 -11.35
C PRO A 607 -14.26 -13.39 -11.03
N GLN A 608 -14.60 -12.40 -10.21
CA GLN A 608 -13.69 -11.34 -9.81
C GLN A 608 -13.87 -11.03 -8.31
N ILE A 609 -12.77 -11.00 -7.58
CA ILE A 609 -12.75 -10.68 -6.15
C ILE A 609 -11.55 -9.80 -5.81
N ASN A 610 -11.76 -8.83 -4.93
CA ASN A 610 -10.69 -8.12 -4.26
C ASN A 610 -11.07 -7.83 -2.80
N ALA A 611 -10.20 -7.14 -2.10
CA ALA A 611 -10.37 -6.83 -0.70
C ALA A 611 -11.58 -5.93 -0.35
N MET A 612 -12.24 -5.30 -1.35
CA MET A 612 -13.43 -4.46 -1.16
C MET A 612 -14.74 -5.20 -1.45
N GLY A 613 -14.70 -6.28 -2.21
CA GLY A 613 -15.88 -7.03 -2.60
C GLY A 613 -15.63 -7.93 -3.81
N HIS A 614 -16.69 -8.30 -4.50
CA HIS A 614 -16.61 -9.19 -5.65
C HIS A 614 -17.67 -8.84 -6.71
N TYR A 615 -17.45 -9.34 -7.91
CA TYR A 615 -18.51 -9.42 -8.93
C TYR A 615 -19.09 -10.82 -8.89
N ASP A 616 -20.42 -10.91 -8.90
CA ASP A 616 -21.13 -12.19 -9.05
C ASP A 616 -21.10 -12.69 -10.50
N SER A 617 -21.64 -13.89 -10.74
CA SER A 617 -21.70 -14.49 -12.09
C SER A 617 -22.54 -13.68 -13.09
N ASP A 618 -23.43 -12.82 -12.62
CA ASP A 618 -24.24 -11.92 -13.44
C ASP A 618 -23.52 -10.58 -13.72
N GLY A 619 -22.35 -10.36 -13.15
CA GLY A 619 -21.53 -9.16 -13.29
C GLY A 619 -21.95 -8.00 -12.39
N ASN A 620 -22.72 -8.24 -11.35
CA ASN A 620 -23.10 -7.21 -10.37
C ASN A 620 -22.02 -7.09 -9.28
N TRP A 621 -21.70 -5.86 -8.91
CA TRP A 621 -20.80 -5.58 -7.79
C TRP A 621 -21.47 -5.81 -6.45
N VAL A 622 -20.85 -6.63 -5.61
CA VAL A 622 -21.25 -6.89 -4.23
C VAL A 622 -20.16 -6.38 -3.31
N SER A 623 -20.45 -5.29 -2.58
CA SER A 623 -19.51 -4.74 -1.60
C SER A 623 -19.35 -5.71 -0.43
N ARG A 624 -18.12 -5.93 0.02
CA ARG A 624 -17.83 -6.83 1.13
C ARG A 624 -18.58 -6.50 2.43
N ASP A 625 -18.85 -5.21 2.68
CA ASP A 625 -19.57 -4.78 3.88
C ASP A 625 -21.09 -5.00 3.77
N GLU A 626 -21.62 -5.21 2.58
CA GLU A 626 -23.03 -5.42 2.27
C GLU A 626 -23.34 -6.86 1.87
N ASP A 627 -22.31 -7.71 1.73
CA ASP A 627 -22.47 -9.11 1.31
C ASP A 627 -23.19 -9.93 2.37
N THR A 628 -24.35 -10.45 1.98
CA THR A 628 -25.17 -11.39 2.75
C THR A 628 -25.37 -12.74 2.04
N SER A 629 -24.63 -12.94 0.93
CA SER A 629 -24.89 -14.06 -0.01
C SER A 629 -24.29 -15.38 0.44
N ASN A 630 -23.36 -15.41 1.39
CA ASN A 630 -22.54 -16.58 1.75
C ASN A 630 -21.71 -17.15 0.56
N ALA A 631 -21.58 -16.42 -0.55
CA ALA A 631 -20.85 -16.87 -1.74
C ALA A 631 -19.37 -17.18 -1.44
N LEU A 632 -18.80 -16.43 -0.49
CA LEU A 632 -17.40 -16.55 -0.10
C LEU A 632 -17.15 -17.42 1.14
N ASP A 633 -18.19 -17.94 1.81
CA ASP A 633 -18.05 -18.70 3.07
C ASP A 633 -17.11 -19.92 2.92
N LYS A 634 -17.23 -20.64 1.80
CA LYS A 634 -16.37 -21.80 1.51
C LYS A 634 -14.93 -21.37 1.28
N TYR A 635 -14.75 -20.27 0.55
CA TYR A 635 -13.43 -19.74 0.27
C TYR A 635 -12.74 -19.24 1.54
N GLU A 636 -13.45 -18.47 2.37
CA GLU A 636 -12.94 -18.01 3.66
C GLU A 636 -12.55 -19.19 4.58
N ALA A 637 -13.34 -20.27 4.58
CA ALA A 637 -13.04 -21.46 5.37
C ALA A 637 -11.76 -22.18 4.86
N VAL A 638 -11.63 -22.38 3.56
CA VAL A 638 -10.45 -23.01 2.95
C VAL A 638 -9.21 -22.15 3.19
N GLU A 639 -9.29 -20.84 2.95
CA GLU A 639 -8.16 -19.94 3.16
C GLU A 639 -7.72 -19.88 4.62
N TYR A 640 -8.68 -19.80 5.56
CA TYR A 640 -8.38 -19.86 6.98
C TYR A 640 -7.67 -21.17 7.35
N TYR A 641 -8.12 -22.31 6.83
CA TYR A 641 -7.46 -23.60 7.01
C TYR A 641 -6.03 -23.56 6.49
N MET A 642 -5.83 -23.13 5.26
CA MET A 642 -4.53 -23.09 4.60
C MET A 642 -3.50 -22.23 5.36
N LEU A 643 -3.93 -21.10 5.91
CA LEU A 643 -3.07 -20.18 6.65
C LEU A 643 -2.81 -20.60 8.10
N THR A 644 -3.73 -21.36 8.73
CA THR A 644 -3.65 -21.69 10.16
C THR A 644 -3.31 -23.14 10.46
N ARG A 645 -3.35 -24.04 9.45
CA ARG A 645 -3.04 -25.48 9.63
C ARG A 645 -1.67 -25.65 10.29
N LYS A 646 -1.57 -26.70 11.12
CA LYS A 646 -0.30 -27.08 11.73
C LYS A 646 0.51 -27.89 10.72
N GLU A 647 1.83 -27.69 10.69
CA GLU A 647 2.73 -28.58 9.96
C GLU A 647 2.54 -30.01 10.48
N ASN A 648 2.16 -30.92 9.61
CA ASN A 648 2.25 -32.33 9.92
C ASN A 648 3.72 -32.77 9.79
N LYS A 649 4.16 -33.69 10.65
CA LYS A 649 5.52 -34.24 10.60
C LYS A 649 5.85 -34.96 9.27
N ASP A 650 4.81 -35.29 8.50
CA ASP A 650 4.91 -35.98 7.21
C ASP A 650 5.15 -35.00 6.03
N ASP A 651 4.90 -33.72 6.20
CA ASP A 651 5.19 -32.67 5.21
C ASP A 651 6.70 -32.37 5.05
N LYS A 652 7.56 -33.10 5.76
CA LYS A 652 9.03 -32.96 5.76
C LYS A 652 9.78 -34.08 5.02
N LYS A 653 9.15 -34.73 4.06
CA LYS A 653 9.86 -35.75 3.27
C LYS A 653 10.06 -35.34 1.84
#